data_7f2e0c4df7825e32b101f4a2080c94b2
#
_entry.id   7f2e0c4df7825e32b101f4a2080c94b2
#
_cell.length_a   1.000
_cell.length_b   1.000
_cell.length_c   1.000
_cell.angle_alpha   90.00
_cell.angle_beta   90.00
_cell.angle_gamma   90.00
#
_symmetry.space_group_name_H-M   'P 1'
#
loop_
_entity.id
_entity.type
_entity.pdbx_description
1 polymer ?
#
loop_
_entity_poly.entity_id
_entity_poly.type
_entity_poly.pdbx_seq_one_letter_code
_entity_poly.pdbx_strand_id
1 'polypeptide(L)'
;MNKALKYSLYGAGGLVGLAVAGAGILAATFDPNDYKPLIVDIVKEKKQRTLNIEGDIKLAFWPKLGADLGKVSLSEHKGDKEFASINSAKVFVAVLPLLKKELVIDTIHVDGARANIVRYQDGTTNFDDLISKEEEESQELKFDIDGIRVTDTAVSLTDEMGNRHFKLSDMQLETGHVAKNEPIDVDTKFHIAGDNPVLDADMQFKGTLLADAEKKQYGVKGMALAMQGTVTSLRDVDLTLAGDVDAKPETSEFTVDGLKLAVKATQDTQKLDIRLEAPKLVAQKDEVSGDDVKLDVTRSQGEDTMTAKLVIADMKGSPKAFESSGISGDISGKQGKRSLSGKFSSPFKGNLEMLVFDLPKLAGNVDIKDPSLPNGAARVGFNLNTHLDVKQEKAAVGLAMNIDGSNLKGNVGVNGFKQSSVKFNLTADQLDLNKLLGANRKQEEKPKAAAENKPADLSFLKTVFAEGSINIGSLLYDKYRVSNLAANVKADGKTLAVSPLSLKLDDSTIKGRAGISQFERALYTFDLDIDRVDVDRYIVPASDAPKGPAQPKEDKPLDLSALKALNADGELRIGSLKYGKIQSSNIRIDLKSDGRKLDIAPFSAKVDDSTVNANLGITRFEKPVFSFNVNIDKLDADRYITKSEAKSSGEDKPLDLSALKNLNATGEAKLGWLKLANVKTSNVRIGLKANDGLVTLAPFSANLYDGSMDGTLSVDARATPAIAFKQDMKGINIGPLLVDAIENDMLEGKGTLALDIKTRGDTVLALKKGLDGTAAIRLADGAVKGVDIAGTLRDIKNKLNFQSNTLGADQKKKTDFSEMTASFKIAKGVAHNEDLSMKSPLLRVTGSGDIDIGNSMLNYTARPTVVNTTKGQGGADIDALNGLTFPVKVTGPFSAPKYGFDFAAIGTEIAKRNLLKGTKAEPLQQLLEGNKEDALKGLLDRKKKPVEQPAPVPQENAVTPPAEQQAAPAPAPAPAPQEKPLTPEEKAKKKLNELLKF
;
A
#
# COMPACT_ATOMS: atom_id res chain seq x y z
N MET A 1 -30.26 -15.03 40.51
CA MET A 1 -29.74 -14.52 41.81
C MET A 1 -28.72 -15.51 42.36
N ASN A 2 -27.51 -15.04 42.60
CA ASN A 2 -26.37 -15.89 42.97
C ASN A 2 -26.64 -16.47 44.38
N LYS A 3 -26.39 -17.79 44.57
CA LYS A 3 -26.59 -18.49 45.83
C LYS A 3 -25.93 -17.79 47.04
N ALA A 4 -24.80 -17.06 46.81
CA ALA A 4 -24.09 -16.28 47.78
C ALA A 4 -24.90 -15.13 48.39
N LEU A 5 -25.71 -14.42 47.57
CA LEU A 5 -26.57 -13.33 48.06
C LEU A 5 -27.75 -13.85 48.88
N LYS A 6 -28.21 -15.07 48.59
CA LYS A 6 -29.27 -15.76 49.37
C LYS A 6 -28.77 -16.21 50.76
N TYR A 7 -27.50 -16.62 50.84
CA TYR A 7 -26.90 -17.04 52.09
C TYR A 7 -26.45 -15.85 52.96
N SER A 8 -26.05 -14.73 52.37
CA SER A 8 -25.72 -13.53 53.18
C SER A 8 -26.98 -12.89 53.81
N LEU A 9 -28.12 -12.95 53.09
CA LEU A 9 -29.42 -12.56 53.65
C LEU A 9 -29.88 -13.50 54.79
N TYR A 10 -29.63 -14.78 54.69
CA TYR A 10 -29.93 -15.74 55.75
C TYR A 10 -28.95 -15.59 56.93
N GLY A 11 -27.69 -15.22 56.69
CA GLY A 11 -26.72 -14.99 57.77
C GLY A 11 -27.08 -13.75 58.60
N ALA A 12 -27.45 -12.66 57.95
CA ALA A 12 -27.93 -11.47 58.64
C ALA A 12 -29.24 -11.74 59.38
N GLY A 13 -30.20 -12.46 58.79
CA GLY A 13 -31.42 -12.91 59.43
C GLY A 13 -31.20 -13.81 60.62
N GLY A 14 -30.22 -14.73 60.54
CA GLY A 14 -29.83 -15.62 61.64
C GLY A 14 -29.26 -14.92 62.84
N LEU A 15 -28.45 -13.84 62.65
CA LEU A 15 -27.95 -12.98 63.74
C LEU A 15 -29.07 -12.26 64.46
N VAL A 16 -30.00 -11.70 63.69
CA VAL A 16 -31.20 -11.04 64.26
C VAL A 16 -32.09 -12.10 64.94
N GLY A 17 -32.27 -13.27 64.39
CA GLY A 17 -32.99 -14.36 64.95
C GLY A 17 -32.40 -14.91 66.26
N LEU A 18 -31.06 -15.01 66.35
CA LEU A 18 -30.33 -15.35 67.57
C LEU A 18 -30.47 -14.26 68.68
N ALA A 19 -30.46 -12.99 68.31
CA ALA A 19 -30.68 -11.90 69.26
C ALA A 19 -32.12 -11.89 69.78
N VAL A 20 -33.10 -12.22 68.93
CA VAL A 20 -34.57 -12.30 69.27
C VAL A 20 -34.85 -13.56 70.07
N ALA A 21 -34.29 -14.72 69.76
CA ALA A 21 -34.42 -15.94 70.56
C ALA A 21 -33.82 -15.75 71.98
N GLY A 22 -32.66 -15.10 72.10
CA GLY A 22 -32.01 -14.72 73.33
C GLY A 22 -32.88 -13.78 74.16
N ALA A 23 -33.55 -12.79 73.60
CA ALA A 23 -34.42 -11.82 74.26
C ALA A 23 -35.75 -12.47 74.75
N GLY A 24 -36.32 -13.42 73.97
CA GLY A 24 -37.54 -14.16 74.38
C GLY A 24 -37.33 -15.03 75.59
N ILE A 25 -36.19 -15.70 75.73
CA ILE A 25 -35.77 -16.44 76.93
C ILE A 25 -35.59 -15.53 78.17
N LEU A 26 -35.05 -14.37 77.96
CA LEU A 26 -34.73 -13.35 78.97
C LEU A 26 -36.01 -12.67 79.55
N ALA A 27 -37.06 -12.52 78.76
CA ALA A 27 -38.32 -11.95 79.21
C ALA A 27 -39.08 -12.78 80.28
N ALA A 28 -38.66 -14.05 80.45
CA ALA A 28 -39.30 -14.95 81.41
C ALA A 28 -38.64 -15.04 82.78
N THR A 29 -37.51 -14.35 83.00
CA THR A 29 -36.74 -14.46 84.25
C THR A 29 -36.38 -13.06 84.81
N PHE A 30 -36.46 -12.95 86.14
CA PHE A 30 -36.53 -11.61 86.83
C PHE A 30 -35.22 -10.81 86.83
N ASP A 31 -34.06 -11.47 86.67
CA ASP A 31 -32.77 -10.79 86.46
C ASP A 31 -32.09 -11.39 85.18
N PRO A 32 -32.08 -10.63 84.09
CA PRO A 32 -31.45 -11.08 82.82
C PRO A 32 -29.93 -11.29 82.91
N ASN A 33 -29.28 -10.68 83.92
CA ASN A 33 -27.85 -10.76 84.09
C ASN A 33 -27.43 -12.14 84.73
N ASP A 34 -28.34 -12.69 85.52
CA ASP A 34 -28.13 -14.06 86.08
C ASP A 34 -28.06 -15.16 85.00
N TYR A 35 -28.65 -14.90 83.88
CA TYR A 35 -28.63 -15.86 82.74
C TYR A 35 -27.51 -15.64 81.70
N LYS A 36 -26.68 -14.58 81.85
CA LYS A 36 -25.56 -14.35 80.97
C LYS A 36 -24.58 -15.52 80.92
N PRO A 37 -24.12 -16.04 82.10
CA PRO A 37 -23.20 -17.19 82.01
C PRO A 37 -23.84 -18.38 81.35
N LEU A 38 -25.09 -18.63 81.61
CA LEU A 38 -25.82 -19.75 81.03
C LEU A 38 -25.93 -19.60 79.45
N ILE A 39 -26.22 -18.39 78.99
CA ILE A 39 -26.30 -18.10 77.54
C ILE A 39 -24.94 -18.27 76.89
N VAL A 40 -23.87 -17.77 77.56
CA VAL A 40 -22.50 -17.89 77.07
C VAL A 40 -22.07 -19.38 76.98
N ASP A 41 -22.41 -20.15 78.04
CA ASP A 41 -22.06 -21.58 78.10
C ASP A 41 -22.86 -22.37 77.03
N ILE A 42 -24.16 -22.11 76.84
CA ILE A 42 -24.96 -22.78 75.83
C ILE A 42 -24.41 -22.51 74.38
N VAL A 43 -24.05 -21.26 74.09
CA VAL A 43 -23.43 -20.92 72.79
C VAL A 43 -22.09 -21.60 72.63
N LYS A 44 -21.25 -21.65 73.69
CA LYS A 44 -19.96 -22.32 73.66
C LYS A 44 -20.09 -23.81 73.48
N GLU A 45 -21.07 -24.45 74.18
CA GLU A 45 -21.26 -25.89 74.12
C GLU A 45 -21.92 -26.35 72.81
N LYS A 46 -22.99 -25.65 72.38
CA LYS A 46 -23.75 -26.03 71.17
C LYS A 46 -23.13 -25.57 69.86
N LYS A 47 -22.49 -24.37 69.83
CA LYS A 47 -21.95 -23.78 68.60
C LYS A 47 -20.42 -23.68 68.57
N GLN A 48 -19.73 -24.02 69.65
CA GLN A 48 -18.28 -23.94 69.79
C GLN A 48 -17.74 -22.52 69.45
N ARG A 49 -18.53 -21.51 69.84
CA ARG A 49 -18.21 -20.10 69.68
C ARG A 49 -18.23 -19.41 71.02
N THR A 50 -17.38 -18.42 71.24
CA THR A 50 -17.37 -17.60 72.45
C THR A 50 -18.31 -16.42 72.25
N LEU A 51 -19.39 -16.37 72.99
CA LEU A 51 -20.26 -15.21 73.11
C LEU A 51 -19.79 -14.34 74.29
N ASN A 52 -19.55 -13.07 74.02
CA ASN A 52 -19.20 -12.11 75.03
C ASN A 52 -20.27 -11.02 75.12
N ILE A 53 -20.85 -10.78 76.25
CA ILE A 53 -21.89 -9.76 76.55
C ILE A 53 -21.26 -8.77 77.55
N GLU A 54 -20.79 -7.65 77.02
CA GLU A 54 -20.15 -6.59 77.83
C GLU A 54 -21.25 -5.66 78.43
N GLY A 55 -21.09 -5.36 79.69
CA GLY A 55 -22.02 -4.54 80.48
C GLY A 55 -23.32 -5.26 80.88
N ASP A 56 -24.14 -4.64 81.75
CA ASP A 56 -25.39 -5.21 82.29
C ASP A 56 -26.53 -5.13 81.27
N ILE A 57 -27.29 -6.22 81.08
CA ILE A 57 -28.56 -6.16 80.36
C ILE A 57 -29.52 -5.28 81.15
N LYS A 58 -29.88 -4.15 80.56
CA LYS A 58 -30.80 -3.17 81.19
C LYS A 58 -32.22 -3.43 80.73
N LEU A 59 -33.12 -3.69 81.71
CA LEU A 59 -34.54 -3.79 81.44
C LEU A 59 -35.26 -2.45 81.60
N ALA A 60 -36.10 -2.13 80.63
CA ALA A 60 -37.05 -1.02 80.64
C ALA A 60 -38.47 -1.61 80.94
N PHE A 61 -39.19 -1.08 81.95
CA PHE A 61 -40.47 -1.64 82.36
C PHE A 61 -41.67 -0.78 82.00
N TRP A 62 -41.49 0.50 81.58
CA TRP A 62 -42.57 1.43 81.26
C TRP A 62 -42.13 2.54 80.34
N PRO A 63 -42.90 2.98 79.32
CA PRO A 63 -44.24 2.47 78.86
C PRO A 63 -44.19 1.16 78.13
N LYS A 64 -43.03 0.64 77.71
CA LYS A 64 -42.81 -0.58 77.06
C LYS A 64 -41.84 -1.44 77.85
N LEU A 65 -42.09 -2.72 77.93
CA LEU A 65 -41.11 -3.67 78.46
C LEU A 65 -40.01 -3.88 77.41
N GLY A 66 -38.75 -3.67 77.79
CA GLY A 66 -37.66 -3.84 76.83
C GLY A 66 -36.34 -4.25 77.50
N ALA A 67 -35.45 -4.79 76.69
CA ALA A 67 -34.10 -5.11 77.10
C ALA A 67 -33.10 -4.44 76.19
N ASP A 68 -32.08 -3.80 76.76
CA ASP A 68 -30.89 -3.27 76.11
C ASP A 68 -29.73 -4.23 76.43
N LEU A 69 -29.26 -4.91 75.37
CA LEU A 69 -28.19 -5.93 75.46
C LEU A 69 -26.82 -5.28 75.25
N GLY A 70 -26.56 -4.10 75.52
CA GLY A 70 -25.23 -3.48 75.45
C GLY A 70 -24.38 -4.04 74.28
N LYS A 71 -23.08 -4.02 74.44
CA LYS A 71 -22.19 -4.58 73.44
C LYS A 71 -22.13 -6.13 73.53
N VAL A 72 -22.38 -6.76 72.46
CA VAL A 72 -22.28 -8.25 72.27
C VAL A 72 -21.36 -8.62 71.13
N SER A 73 -20.49 -9.59 71.35
CA SER A 73 -19.64 -10.12 70.27
C SER A 73 -19.65 -11.65 70.29
N LEU A 74 -19.52 -12.20 69.09
CA LEU A 74 -19.50 -13.62 68.86
C LEU A 74 -18.21 -13.98 68.09
N SER A 75 -17.49 -15.00 68.55
CA SER A 75 -16.26 -15.44 67.91
C SER A 75 -16.51 -16.30 66.70
N GLU A 76 -15.46 -16.49 65.89
CA GLU A 76 -15.40 -17.54 64.87
C GLU A 76 -15.58 -18.95 65.48
N HIS A 77 -16.06 -19.87 64.65
CA HIS A 77 -16.20 -21.27 65.07
C HIS A 77 -14.84 -21.86 65.49
N LYS A 78 -14.74 -22.37 66.71
CA LYS A 78 -13.51 -22.91 67.28
C LYS A 78 -12.30 -21.95 67.32
N GLY A 79 -12.57 -20.64 67.29
CA GLY A 79 -11.55 -19.59 67.29
C GLY A 79 -11.91 -18.42 68.15
N ASP A 80 -10.92 -17.57 68.47
CA ASP A 80 -11.10 -16.38 69.30
C ASP A 80 -11.29 -15.08 68.51
N LYS A 81 -11.15 -15.14 67.15
CA LYS A 81 -11.37 -13.94 66.29
C LYS A 81 -12.84 -13.61 66.28
N GLU A 82 -13.14 -12.33 66.26
CA GLU A 82 -14.53 -11.82 66.18
C GLU A 82 -15.12 -12.18 64.82
N PHE A 83 -16.21 -12.96 64.83
CA PHE A 83 -17.07 -13.21 63.69
C PHE A 83 -18.09 -12.08 63.49
N ALA A 84 -18.77 -11.70 64.59
CA ALA A 84 -19.77 -10.65 64.56
C ALA A 84 -19.85 -9.95 65.89
N SER A 85 -20.21 -8.68 65.84
CA SER A 85 -20.47 -7.88 67.06
C SER A 85 -21.57 -6.85 66.80
N ILE A 86 -22.18 -6.39 67.88
CA ILE A 86 -23.11 -5.28 67.95
C ILE A 86 -22.73 -4.37 69.11
N ASN A 87 -22.82 -3.07 68.91
CA ASN A 87 -22.60 -2.11 70.00
C ASN A 87 -23.79 -2.04 70.98
N SER A 88 -25.00 -2.13 70.46
CA SER A 88 -26.21 -2.20 71.27
C SER A 88 -27.32 -2.92 70.52
N ALA A 89 -28.08 -3.74 71.22
CA ALA A 89 -29.33 -4.27 70.68
C ALA A 89 -30.44 -4.01 71.70
N LYS A 90 -31.47 -3.32 71.28
CA LYS A 90 -32.65 -2.99 72.08
C LYS A 90 -33.87 -3.66 71.53
N VAL A 91 -34.51 -4.45 72.41
CA VAL A 91 -35.75 -5.17 72.02
C VAL A 91 -36.85 -4.71 72.95
N PHE A 92 -37.97 -4.22 72.38
CA PHE A 92 -39.13 -3.80 73.08
C PHE A 92 -40.31 -4.73 72.80
N VAL A 93 -41.09 -5.01 73.90
CA VAL A 93 -42.24 -5.90 73.85
C VAL A 93 -43.51 -5.15 74.23
N ALA A 94 -44.57 -5.35 73.49
CA ALA A 94 -45.85 -4.69 73.88
C ALA A 94 -46.46 -5.34 75.14
N VAL A 95 -46.68 -4.57 76.15
CA VAL A 95 -47.12 -5.03 77.47
C VAL A 95 -48.57 -5.54 77.42
N LEU A 96 -49.47 -4.91 76.71
CA LEU A 96 -50.90 -5.29 76.59
C LEU A 96 -51.16 -6.67 75.97
N PRO A 97 -50.52 -7.02 74.87
CA PRO A 97 -50.58 -8.37 74.29
C PRO A 97 -50.00 -9.43 75.20
N LEU A 98 -48.94 -9.11 75.94
CA LEU A 98 -48.30 -10.01 76.90
C LEU A 98 -49.22 -10.48 78.00
N LEU A 99 -50.14 -9.61 78.47
CA LEU A 99 -51.21 -9.98 79.40
C LEU A 99 -52.17 -11.05 78.79
N LYS A 100 -52.28 -11.17 77.45
CA LYS A 100 -53.06 -12.18 76.76
C LYS A 100 -52.25 -13.40 76.33
N LYS A 101 -50.98 -13.45 76.81
CA LYS A 101 -50.00 -14.46 76.41
C LYS A 101 -49.62 -14.41 74.90
N GLU A 102 -49.74 -13.23 74.32
CA GLU A 102 -49.30 -12.96 72.95
C GLU A 102 -47.97 -12.19 73.02
N LEU A 103 -46.88 -12.73 72.39
CA LEU A 103 -45.59 -12.03 72.35
C LEU A 103 -45.57 -11.17 71.08
N VAL A 104 -45.81 -9.91 71.24
CA VAL A 104 -45.69 -8.88 70.21
C VAL A 104 -44.43 -8.09 70.50
N ILE A 105 -43.46 -8.16 69.65
CA ILE A 105 -42.24 -7.40 69.65
C ILE A 105 -42.55 -6.04 69.00
N ASP A 106 -42.42 -4.95 69.72
CA ASP A 106 -42.64 -3.62 69.13
C ASP A 106 -41.55 -3.31 68.11
N THR A 107 -40.39 -2.93 68.55
CA THR A 107 -39.30 -2.54 67.64
C THR A 107 -37.97 -3.11 68.13
N ILE A 108 -37.19 -3.65 67.21
CA ILE A 108 -35.83 -4.08 67.46
C ILE A 108 -34.86 -3.01 66.93
N HIS A 109 -34.06 -2.43 67.81
CA HIS A 109 -33.01 -1.50 67.45
C HIS A 109 -31.65 -2.18 67.58
N VAL A 110 -30.87 -2.19 66.48
CA VAL A 110 -29.48 -2.69 66.49
C VAL A 110 -28.58 -1.56 66.07
N ASP A 111 -27.58 -1.26 66.85
CA ASP A 111 -26.62 -0.20 66.57
C ASP A 111 -25.20 -0.78 66.51
N GLY A 112 -24.43 -0.34 65.53
CA GLY A 112 -23.02 -0.69 65.40
C GLY A 112 -22.76 -2.17 65.15
N ALA A 113 -23.62 -2.83 64.40
CA ALA A 113 -23.35 -4.23 64.02
C ALA A 113 -22.16 -4.34 63.05
N ARG A 114 -21.31 -5.33 63.32
CA ARG A 114 -20.15 -5.69 62.50
C ARG A 114 -20.21 -7.18 62.30
N ALA A 115 -19.90 -7.62 61.00
CA ALA A 115 -19.82 -9.04 60.71
C ALA A 115 -18.71 -9.29 59.70
N ASN A 116 -17.95 -10.37 59.89
CA ASN A 116 -16.92 -10.83 58.99
C ASN A 116 -17.37 -12.16 58.38
N ILE A 117 -17.81 -12.15 57.16
CA ILE A 117 -18.26 -13.33 56.40
C ILE A 117 -17.13 -13.81 55.50
N VAL A 118 -16.77 -15.07 55.61
CA VAL A 118 -15.75 -15.70 54.82
C VAL A 118 -16.32 -16.92 54.13
N ARG A 119 -16.14 -16.98 52.79
CA ARG A 119 -16.34 -18.20 52.01
C ARG A 119 -14.98 -18.72 51.65
N TYR A 120 -14.67 -19.95 52.10
CA TYR A 120 -13.41 -20.60 51.87
C TYR A 120 -13.28 -21.20 50.47
N GLN A 121 -12.08 -21.61 50.08
CA GLN A 121 -11.79 -22.19 48.77
C GLN A 121 -12.57 -23.50 48.49
N ASP A 122 -12.92 -24.25 49.52
CA ASP A 122 -13.72 -25.48 49.42
C ASP A 122 -15.23 -25.22 49.29
N GLY A 123 -15.62 -23.96 49.33
CA GLY A 123 -17.01 -23.53 49.21
C GLY A 123 -17.78 -23.47 50.50
N THR A 124 -17.21 -23.90 51.65
CA THR A 124 -17.76 -23.73 53.01
C THR A 124 -17.72 -22.28 53.45
N THR A 125 -18.53 -21.94 54.47
CA THR A 125 -18.53 -20.58 55.03
C THR A 125 -18.20 -20.61 56.51
N ASN A 126 -17.68 -19.51 57.02
CA ASN A 126 -17.39 -19.38 58.45
C ASN A 126 -18.65 -19.29 59.31
N PHE A 127 -19.85 -19.40 58.78
CA PHE A 127 -21.13 -19.39 59.51
C PHE A 127 -22.00 -20.65 59.24
N ASP A 128 -21.48 -21.66 58.55
CA ASP A 128 -22.23 -22.90 58.24
C ASP A 128 -22.72 -23.61 59.50
N ASP A 129 -21.96 -23.55 60.60
CA ASP A 129 -22.36 -24.07 61.92
C ASP A 129 -23.56 -23.39 62.55
N LEU A 130 -23.83 -22.13 62.14
CA LEU A 130 -24.97 -21.36 62.60
C LEU A 130 -26.26 -21.71 61.87
N ILE A 131 -26.14 -22.28 60.66
CA ILE A 131 -27.29 -22.60 59.78
C ILE A 131 -27.66 -24.10 59.84
N SER A 132 -26.89 -24.94 60.53
CA SER A 132 -27.13 -26.37 60.58
C SER A 132 -28.61 -26.71 60.95
N LYS A 133 -29.24 -27.48 60.09
CA LYS A 133 -30.59 -27.99 60.29
C LYS A 133 -30.60 -29.08 61.38
N GLU A 134 -30.83 -28.73 62.62
CA GLU A 134 -31.41 -29.68 63.53
C GLU A 134 -32.93 -29.64 63.38
N GLU A 135 -33.50 -30.66 62.74
CA GLU A 135 -34.93 -30.91 62.74
C GLU A 135 -35.36 -31.45 64.09
N GLU A 136 -35.40 -30.58 65.09
CA GLU A 136 -36.25 -30.80 66.24
C GLU A 136 -37.53 -30.02 65.99
N GLU A 137 -38.72 -30.72 66.19
CA GLU A 137 -40.04 -30.15 66.19
C GLU A 137 -40.12 -29.01 67.22
N SER A 138 -39.64 -27.83 66.86
CA SER A 138 -39.88 -26.63 67.61
C SER A 138 -41.26 -26.12 67.31
N GLN A 139 -42.11 -25.93 68.30
CA GLN A 139 -43.36 -25.19 68.21
C GLN A 139 -43.09 -23.91 67.42
N GLU A 140 -43.80 -23.70 66.32
CA GLU A 140 -43.71 -22.48 65.49
C GLU A 140 -43.95 -21.24 66.41
N LEU A 141 -42.87 -20.58 66.79
CA LEU A 141 -42.95 -19.27 67.43
C LEU A 141 -43.51 -18.28 66.41
N LYS A 142 -44.77 -17.92 66.56
CA LYS A 142 -45.32 -16.79 65.82
C LYS A 142 -44.68 -15.53 66.39
N PHE A 143 -43.77 -14.95 65.69
CA PHE A 143 -43.20 -13.66 66.02
C PHE A 143 -43.93 -12.60 65.19
N ASP A 144 -44.21 -11.52 65.82
CA ASP A 144 -44.86 -10.37 65.32
C ASP A 144 -44.07 -9.14 65.82
N ILE A 145 -43.42 -8.43 64.91
CA ILE A 145 -42.47 -7.39 65.18
C ILE A 145 -42.90 -6.13 64.42
N ASP A 146 -43.23 -5.08 65.10
CA ASP A 146 -43.70 -3.82 64.54
C ASP A 146 -42.67 -3.14 63.63
N GLY A 147 -41.34 -3.37 63.90
CA GLY A 147 -40.27 -2.87 63.03
C GLY A 147 -38.90 -3.23 63.56
N ILE A 148 -37.95 -3.20 62.65
CA ILE A 148 -36.51 -3.40 62.87
C ILE A 148 -35.79 -2.13 62.42
N ARG A 149 -34.95 -1.56 63.28
CA ARG A 149 -34.09 -0.43 62.94
C ARG A 149 -32.63 -0.82 63.22
N VAL A 150 -31.83 -0.77 62.18
CA VAL A 150 -30.41 -1.05 62.21
C VAL A 150 -29.63 0.19 61.82
N THR A 151 -28.64 0.57 62.60
CA THR A 151 -27.83 1.75 62.34
C THR A 151 -26.33 1.41 62.46
N ASP A 152 -25.49 2.18 61.78
CA ASP A 152 -24.03 2.06 61.81
C ASP A 152 -23.51 0.62 61.63
N THR A 153 -24.08 -0.11 60.67
CA THR A 153 -23.70 -1.51 60.47
C THR A 153 -22.65 -1.63 59.36
N ALA A 154 -21.68 -2.53 59.63
CA ALA A 154 -20.70 -2.88 58.58
C ALA A 154 -20.53 -4.42 58.46
N VAL A 155 -20.45 -4.89 57.20
CA VAL A 155 -20.22 -6.30 56.90
C VAL A 155 -19.07 -6.42 55.94
N SER A 156 -18.08 -7.22 56.28
CA SER A 156 -17.05 -7.63 55.34
C SER A 156 -17.34 -9.02 54.80
N LEU A 157 -17.25 -9.18 53.51
CA LEU A 157 -17.38 -10.44 52.78
C LEU A 157 -16.08 -10.74 52.05
N THR A 158 -15.46 -11.85 52.42
CA THR A 158 -14.31 -12.41 51.72
C THR A 158 -14.70 -13.70 51.03
N ASP A 159 -14.68 -13.75 49.72
CA ASP A 159 -14.91 -14.97 48.90
C ASP A 159 -13.55 -15.42 48.33
N GLU A 160 -12.92 -16.34 49.04
CA GLU A 160 -11.61 -16.89 48.62
C GLU A 160 -11.70 -17.70 47.34
N MET A 161 -12.84 -18.36 47.09
CA MET A 161 -13.07 -19.12 45.85
C MET A 161 -13.12 -18.21 44.63
N GLY A 162 -13.71 -17.04 44.76
CA GLY A 162 -13.85 -16.06 43.68
C GLY A 162 -12.75 -14.98 43.71
N ASN A 163 -11.86 -15.00 44.69
CA ASN A 163 -10.88 -13.95 45.01
C ASN A 163 -11.55 -12.57 45.02
N ARG A 164 -12.56 -12.41 45.87
CA ARG A 164 -13.41 -11.20 45.97
C ARG A 164 -13.49 -10.75 47.40
N HIS A 165 -13.37 -9.41 47.58
CA HIS A 165 -13.55 -8.77 48.88
C HIS A 165 -14.57 -7.68 48.72
N PHE A 166 -15.60 -7.71 49.53
CA PHE A 166 -16.61 -6.66 49.61
C PHE A 166 -16.72 -6.17 51.03
N LYS A 167 -16.84 -4.91 51.18
CA LYS A 167 -17.10 -4.24 52.46
C LYS A 167 -18.36 -3.40 52.34
N LEU A 168 -19.33 -3.70 53.17
CA LEU A 168 -20.54 -2.95 53.33
C LEU A 168 -20.36 -2.10 54.60
N SER A 169 -20.58 -0.81 54.50
CA SER A 169 -20.43 0.11 55.64
C SER A 169 -21.57 1.10 55.71
N ASP A 170 -21.66 1.79 56.81
CA ASP A 170 -22.65 2.86 57.08
C ASP A 170 -24.09 2.41 56.80
N MET A 171 -24.36 1.10 56.97
CA MET A 171 -25.67 0.56 56.71
C MET A 171 -26.68 1.05 57.72
N GLN A 172 -27.77 1.57 57.20
CA GLN A 172 -28.99 1.90 57.91
C GLN A 172 -30.11 1.09 57.26
N LEU A 173 -30.86 0.39 58.10
CA LEU A 173 -32.02 -0.39 57.70
C LEU A 173 -33.20 -0.01 58.61
N GLU A 174 -34.32 0.29 58.03
CA GLU A 174 -35.61 0.46 58.74
C GLU A 174 -36.63 -0.45 58.02
N THR A 175 -37.35 -1.23 58.81
CA THR A 175 -38.43 -2.03 58.31
C THR A 175 -39.75 -1.59 58.92
N GLY A 176 -40.82 -1.77 58.20
CA GLY A 176 -42.15 -1.81 58.77
C GLY A 176 -42.40 -3.12 59.54
N HIS A 177 -43.66 -3.43 59.69
CA HIS A 177 -44.10 -4.65 60.38
C HIS A 177 -43.52 -5.91 59.77
N VAL A 178 -42.98 -6.78 60.61
CA VAL A 178 -42.35 -8.06 60.18
C VAL A 178 -43.08 -9.21 60.84
N ALA A 179 -43.92 -9.90 60.06
CA ALA A 179 -44.60 -11.09 60.46
C ALA A 179 -44.50 -12.17 59.37
N LYS A 180 -44.78 -13.43 59.77
CA LYS A 180 -44.67 -14.58 58.86
C LYS A 180 -45.63 -14.41 57.68
N ASN A 181 -45.14 -14.51 56.46
CA ASN A 181 -45.91 -14.43 55.20
C ASN A 181 -46.62 -13.07 54.97
N GLU A 182 -46.27 -12.00 55.70
CA GLU A 182 -46.76 -10.66 55.47
C GLU A 182 -45.77 -9.77 54.71
N PRO A 183 -46.25 -8.76 54.00
CA PRO A 183 -45.39 -7.83 53.30
C PRO A 183 -44.58 -7.01 54.33
N ILE A 184 -43.31 -6.83 54.06
CA ILE A 184 -42.36 -6.07 54.90
C ILE A 184 -41.92 -4.82 54.15
N ASP A 185 -42.23 -3.64 54.66
CA ASP A 185 -41.65 -2.41 54.15
C ASP A 185 -40.18 -2.32 54.57
N VAL A 186 -39.33 -2.01 53.62
CA VAL A 186 -37.89 -1.90 53.81
C VAL A 186 -37.37 -0.58 53.24
N ASP A 187 -36.67 0.16 54.06
CA ASP A 187 -35.86 1.31 53.66
C ASP A 187 -34.43 1.09 54.14
N THR A 188 -33.51 0.97 53.19
CA THR A 188 -32.10 0.74 53.56
C THR A 188 -31.17 1.58 52.67
N LYS A 189 -30.11 2.01 53.32
CA LYS A 189 -28.99 2.70 52.63
C LYS A 189 -27.69 2.20 53.23
N PHE A 190 -26.68 2.04 52.34
CA PHE A 190 -25.37 1.61 52.75
C PHE A 190 -24.32 1.96 51.70
N HIS A 191 -23.08 2.05 52.14
CA HIS A 191 -21.96 2.10 51.20
C HIS A 191 -21.38 0.72 50.96
N ILE A 192 -21.04 0.38 49.72
CA ILE A 192 -20.43 -0.87 49.36
C ILE A 192 -19.13 -0.62 48.56
N ALA A 193 -18.04 -1.22 49.04
CA ALA A 193 -16.74 -1.22 48.38
C ALA A 193 -16.29 -2.65 48.06
N GLY A 194 -15.70 -2.87 46.91
CA GLY A 194 -15.22 -4.17 46.45
C GLY A 194 -14.05 -4.08 45.48
N ASP A 195 -13.27 -5.14 45.37
CA ASP A 195 -12.09 -5.18 44.52
C ASP A 195 -12.28 -6.00 43.21
N ASN A 196 -13.12 -7.01 43.24
CA ASN A 196 -13.36 -7.88 42.09
C ASN A 196 -14.83 -8.31 41.98
N PRO A 197 -15.67 -7.58 41.21
CA PRO A 197 -15.34 -6.36 40.43
C PRO A 197 -15.05 -5.14 41.31
N VAL A 198 -14.27 -4.20 40.80
CA VAL A 198 -14.07 -2.91 41.47
C VAL A 198 -15.43 -2.24 41.61
N LEU A 199 -15.82 -1.96 42.82
CA LEU A 199 -17.09 -1.34 43.21
C LEU A 199 -16.84 -0.41 44.35
N ASP A 200 -17.35 0.81 44.29
CA ASP A 200 -17.30 1.82 45.33
C ASP A 200 -18.52 2.71 45.16
N ALA A 201 -19.59 2.43 45.90
CA ALA A 201 -20.89 3.06 45.65
C ALA A 201 -21.77 3.14 46.88
N ASP A 202 -22.54 4.21 46.95
CA ASP A 202 -23.64 4.37 47.88
C ASP A 202 -24.90 3.75 47.29
N MET A 203 -25.56 2.93 48.06
CA MET A 203 -26.78 2.21 47.70
C MET A 203 -27.94 2.67 48.58
N GLN A 204 -29.08 2.85 47.97
CA GLN A 204 -30.34 3.06 48.69
C GLN A 204 -31.41 2.15 48.07
N PHE A 205 -32.13 1.42 48.89
CA PHE A 205 -33.25 0.59 48.49
C PHE A 205 -34.47 0.90 49.36
N LYS A 206 -35.60 1.11 48.70
CA LYS A 206 -36.92 1.19 49.31
C LYS A 206 -37.88 0.24 48.61
N GLY A 207 -38.76 -0.39 49.35
CA GLY A 207 -39.78 -1.25 48.76
C GLY A 207 -40.43 -2.12 49.82
N THR A 208 -41.55 -2.67 49.44
CA THR A 208 -42.30 -3.64 50.28
C THR A 208 -41.93 -5.03 49.81
N LEU A 209 -41.18 -5.78 50.63
CA LEU A 209 -40.77 -7.15 50.36
C LEU A 209 -41.92 -8.12 50.72
N LEU A 210 -42.22 -9.06 49.85
CA LEU A 210 -43.09 -10.18 50.09
C LEU A 210 -42.27 -11.45 50.04
N ALA A 211 -42.32 -12.27 51.12
CA ALA A 211 -41.68 -13.59 51.18
C ALA A 211 -42.64 -14.57 51.82
N ASP A 212 -43.43 -15.23 51.01
CA ASP A 212 -44.33 -16.31 51.42
C ASP A 212 -43.65 -17.66 51.16
N ALA A 213 -43.08 -18.25 52.21
CA ALA A 213 -42.33 -19.49 52.12
C ALA A 213 -43.26 -20.71 51.85
N GLU A 214 -44.53 -20.63 52.25
CA GLU A 214 -45.47 -21.69 52.03
C GLU A 214 -45.94 -21.75 50.59
N LYS A 215 -46.19 -20.59 50.01
CA LYS A 215 -46.56 -20.45 48.61
C LYS A 215 -45.32 -20.35 47.69
N LYS A 216 -44.09 -20.26 48.30
CA LYS A 216 -42.84 -20.06 47.59
C LYS A 216 -42.89 -18.88 46.65
N GLN A 217 -43.58 -17.85 47.09
CA GLN A 217 -43.76 -16.59 46.38
C GLN A 217 -42.91 -15.51 47.02
N TYR A 218 -42.15 -14.78 46.16
CA TYR A 218 -41.24 -13.72 46.55
C TYR A 218 -41.52 -12.51 45.69
N GLY A 219 -41.59 -11.35 46.30
CA GLY A 219 -41.85 -10.15 45.52
C GLY A 219 -41.32 -8.89 46.17
N VAL A 220 -41.27 -7.83 45.40
CA VAL A 220 -40.97 -6.46 45.84
C VAL A 220 -42.00 -5.56 45.17
N LYS A 221 -42.75 -4.83 45.99
CA LYS A 221 -43.64 -3.77 45.51
C LYS A 221 -43.07 -2.42 45.81
N GLY A 222 -43.31 -1.46 44.92
CA GLY A 222 -42.81 -0.08 45.09
C GLY A 222 -41.30 -0.04 45.14
N MET A 223 -40.59 -0.97 44.52
CA MET A 223 -39.14 -1.04 44.51
C MET A 223 -38.57 0.27 43.98
N ALA A 224 -37.70 0.91 44.78
CA ALA A 224 -36.86 2.00 44.35
C ALA A 224 -35.44 1.75 44.84
N LEU A 225 -34.57 1.42 43.90
CA LEU A 225 -33.14 1.22 44.12
C LEU A 225 -32.39 2.40 43.50
N ALA A 226 -31.53 3.02 44.26
CA ALA A 226 -30.60 4.04 43.79
C ALA A 226 -29.17 3.60 44.11
N MET A 227 -28.25 3.86 43.21
CA MET A 227 -26.83 3.61 43.38
C MET A 227 -26.04 4.79 42.81
N GLN A 228 -25.06 5.28 43.58
CA GLN A 228 -24.17 6.34 43.14
C GLN A 228 -22.73 5.98 43.48
N GLY A 229 -21.84 6.04 42.49
CA GLY A 229 -20.43 5.69 42.72
C GLY A 229 -19.67 5.22 41.49
N THR A 230 -18.77 4.28 41.71
CA THR A 230 -17.91 3.68 40.68
C THR A 230 -18.18 2.19 40.58
N VAL A 231 -18.33 1.68 39.34
CA VAL A 231 -18.52 0.26 39.06
C VAL A 231 -17.58 -0.15 37.95
N THR A 232 -16.57 -0.94 38.25
CA THR A 232 -15.51 -1.33 37.31
C THR A 232 -14.81 -0.11 36.70
N SER A 233 -14.93 0.04 35.36
CA SER A 233 -14.37 1.18 34.61
C SER A 233 -15.35 2.36 34.49
N LEU A 234 -16.58 2.19 34.98
CA LEU A 234 -17.59 3.24 34.95
C LEU A 234 -17.49 4.12 36.22
N ARG A 235 -17.27 5.39 36.03
CA ARG A 235 -17.23 6.41 37.11
C ARG A 235 -18.50 7.25 37.07
N ASP A 236 -18.76 7.95 38.17
CA ASP A 236 -19.93 8.83 38.32
C ASP A 236 -21.23 8.10 37.97
N VAL A 237 -21.31 6.81 38.31
CA VAL A 237 -22.52 6.03 38.07
C VAL A 237 -23.63 6.57 38.93
N ASP A 238 -24.73 6.90 38.28
CA ASP A 238 -26.01 7.27 38.91
C ASP A 238 -27.07 6.32 38.33
N LEU A 239 -27.42 5.31 39.10
CA LEU A 239 -28.38 4.29 38.70
C LEU A 239 -29.63 4.40 39.54
N THR A 240 -30.78 4.38 38.88
CA THR A 240 -32.07 4.23 39.52
C THR A 240 -32.85 3.08 38.88
N LEU A 241 -33.45 2.23 39.73
CA LEU A 241 -34.31 1.13 39.30
C LEU A 241 -35.58 1.18 40.14
N ALA A 242 -36.71 1.22 39.44
CA ALA A 242 -38.02 1.24 40.09
C ALA A 242 -38.96 0.24 39.40
N GLY A 243 -39.95 -0.28 40.13
CA GLY A 243 -40.96 -1.22 39.61
C GLY A 243 -41.41 -2.23 40.65
N ASP A 244 -42.35 -3.02 40.29
CA ASP A 244 -42.83 -4.13 41.09
C ASP A 244 -42.36 -5.47 40.51
N VAL A 245 -41.92 -6.40 41.34
CA VAL A 245 -41.51 -7.75 40.94
C VAL A 245 -42.22 -8.78 41.79
N ASP A 246 -42.81 -9.75 41.15
CA ASP A 246 -43.38 -10.93 41.81
C ASP A 246 -42.81 -12.17 41.17
N ALA A 247 -42.40 -13.14 41.95
CA ALA A 247 -41.77 -14.37 41.46
C ALA A 247 -42.18 -15.61 42.25
N LYS A 248 -42.47 -16.65 41.54
CA LYS A 248 -42.61 -18.02 42.06
C LYS A 248 -41.60 -18.91 41.36
N PRO A 249 -40.37 -19.02 41.87
CA PRO A 249 -39.27 -19.72 41.20
C PRO A 249 -39.54 -21.19 40.89
N GLU A 250 -40.30 -21.90 41.74
CA GLU A 250 -40.59 -23.32 41.52
C GLU A 250 -41.49 -23.59 40.34
N THR A 251 -42.45 -22.68 40.11
CA THR A 251 -43.35 -22.76 38.95
C THR A 251 -42.85 -21.98 37.76
N SER A 252 -41.66 -21.32 37.91
CA SER A 252 -41.05 -20.43 36.89
C SER A 252 -41.99 -19.28 36.47
N GLU A 253 -42.76 -18.77 37.41
CA GLU A 253 -43.61 -17.61 37.21
C GLU A 253 -42.93 -16.36 37.68
N PHE A 254 -42.89 -15.32 36.82
CA PHE A 254 -42.34 -14.03 37.09
C PHE A 254 -43.22 -12.92 36.52
N THR A 255 -43.51 -11.93 37.30
CA THR A 255 -44.22 -10.73 36.86
C THR A 255 -43.40 -9.50 37.26
N VAL A 256 -43.24 -8.59 36.33
CA VAL A 256 -42.58 -7.29 36.53
C VAL A 256 -43.58 -6.24 36.05
N ASP A 257 -43.92 -5.33 36.91
CA ASP A 257 -44.80 -4.21 36.59
C ASP A 257 -44.05 -2.87 36.76
N GLY A 258 -44.26 -1.97 35.84
CA GLY A 258 -43.75 -0.61 35.91
C GLY A 258 -42.22 -0.47 36.02
N LEU A 259 -41.46 -1.43 35.48
CA LEU A 259 -39.99 -1.38 35.56
C LEU A 259 -39.44 -0.20 34.84
N LYS A 260 -38.65 0.59 35.56
CA LYS A 260 -37.90 1.74 35.04
C LYS A 260 -36.46 1.65 35.52
N LEU A 261 -35.53 1.58 34.64
CA LEU A 261 -34.09 1.64 34.90
C LEU A 261 -33.53 2.89 34.22
N ALA A 262 -32.84 3.70 34.99
CA ALA A 262 -32.03 4.78 34.44
C ALA A 262 -30.57 4.64 34.96
N VAL A 263 -29.62 4.74 34.07
CA VAL A 263 -28.19 4.68 34.39
C VAL A 263 -27.49 5.81 33.69
N LYS A 264 -26.84 6.65 34.45
CA LYS A 264 -25.85 7.60 33.94
C LYS A 264 -24.47 7.19 34.42
N ALA A 265 -23.47 7.27 33.57
CA ALA A 265 -22.11 6.91 33.94
C ALA A 265 -21.09 7.60 33.03
N THR A 266 -19.86 7.65 33.49
CA THR A 266 -18.72 8.14 32.71
C THR A 266 -17.72 7.00 32.50
N GLN A 267 -17.43 6.67 31.24
CA GLN A 267 -16.38 5.72 30.87
C GLN A 267 -15.27 6.49 30.17
N ASP A 268 -14.09 6.56 30.76
CA ASP A 268 -12.99 7.43 30.33
C ASP A 268 -13.42 8.90 30.20
N THR A 269 -13.67 9.37 28.97
CA THR A 269 -14.15 10.72 28.63
C THR A 269 -15.57 10.73 28.08
N GLN A 270 -16.22 9.57 28.05
CA GLN A 270 -17.53 9.39 27.43
C GLN A 270 -18.59 9.28 28.51
N LYS A 271 -19.68 10.03 28.33
CA LYS A 271 -20.88 9.97 29.20
C LYS A 271 -21.88 9.01 28.57
N LEU A 272 -22.43 8.14 29.37
CA LEU A 272 -23.49 7.19 29.04
C LEU A 272 -24.77 7.62 29.78
N ASP A 273 -25.92 7.58 29.09
CA ASP A 273 -27.27 7.72 29.67
C ASP A 273 -28.10 6.58 29.05
N ILE A 274 -28.52 5.65 29.90
CA ILE A 274 -29.30 4.47 29.54
C ILE A 274 -30.63 4.51 30.29
N ARG A 275 -31.74 4.34 29.58
CA ARG A 275 -33.07 4.24 30.16
C ARG A 275 -33.79 3.05 29.61
N LEU A 276 -34.31 2.22 30.48
CA LEU A 276 -35.17 1.09 30.14
C LEU A 276 -36.52 1.28 30.83
N GLU A 277 -37.57 1.11 30.07
CA GLU A 277 -38.94 1.06 30.56
C GLU A 277 -39.63 -0.21 30.10
N ALA A 278 -40.17 -0.97 31.03
CA ALA A 278 -40.94 -2.15 30.78
C ALA A 278 -42.22 -2.11 31.64
N PRO A 279 -43.34 -1.58 31.09
CA PRO A 279 -44.56 -1.36 31.84
C PRO A 279 -45.10 -2.64 32.46
N LYS A 280 -45.08 -3.72 31.72
CA LYS A 280 -45.50 -5.04 32.23
C LYS A 280 -44.77 -6.15 31.50
N LEU A 281 -44.23 -7.10 32.26
CA LEU A 281 -43.66 -8.34 31.74
C LEU A 281 -44.19 -9.50 32.60
N VAL A 282 -44.72 -10.50 31.96
CA VAL A 282 -45.22 -11.73 32.59
C VAL A 282 -44.55 -12.92 31.94
N ALA A 283 -43.89 -13.74 32.74
CA ALA A 283 -43.37 -15.01 32.34
C ALA A 283 -43.96 -16.10 33.25
N GLN A 284 -44.75 -16.99 32.71
CA GLN A 284 -45.27 -18.18 33.36
C GLN A 284 -44.69 -19.41 32.69
N LYS A 285 -44.86 -20.58 33.28
CA LYS A 285 -44.29 -21.82 32.76
C LYS A 285 -44.49 -22.03 31.25
N ASP A 286 -45.67 -21.69 30.77
CA ASP A 286 -46.07 -21.91 29.38
C ASP A 286 -46.50 -20.60 28.66
N GLU A 287 -46.41 -19.46 29.32
CA GLU A 287 -46.83 -18.16 28.78
C GLU A 287 -45.81 -17.09 29.09
N VAL A 288 -45.48 -16.30 28.08
CA VAL A 288 -44.73 -15.04 28.18
C VAL A 288 -45.56 -13.96 27.50
N SER A 289 -45.83 -12.89 28.20
CA SER A 289 -46.53 -11.74 27.66
C SER A 289 -45.94 -10.45 28.21
N GLY A 290 -46.10 -9.37 27.49
CA GLY A 290 -45.60 -8.07 27.98
C GLY A 290 -45.98 -6.94 27.04
N ASP A 291 -46.08 -5.78 27.64
CA ASP A 291 -46.27 -4.51 26.94
C ASP A 291 -44.95 -4.07 26.26
N ASP A 292 -45.00 -2.95 25.57
CA ASP A 292 -43.84 -2.36 24.90
C ASP A 292 -42.68 -2.12 25.85
N VAL A 293 -41.55 -2.79 25.61
CA VAL A 293 -40.29 -2.51 26.29
C VAL A 293 -39.51 -1.46 25.51
N LYS A 294 -39.15 -0.35 26.17
CA LYS A 294 -38.42 0.76 25.58
C LYS A 294 -37.02 0.85 26.18
N LEU A 295 -36.02 0.97 25.31
CA LEU A 295 -34.64 1.17 25.70
C LEU A 295 -34.06 2.39 24.95
N ASP A 296 -33.68 3.40 25.69
CA ASP A 296 -33.00 4.59 25.19
C ASP A 296 -31.55 4.56 25.67
N VAL A 297 -30.59 4.66 24.77
CA VAL A 297 -29.17 4.73 25.06
C VAL A 297 -28.58 5.97 24.41
N THR A 298 -27.95 6.83 25.19
CA THR A 298 -27.22 7.99 24.70
C THR A 298 -25.79 7.93 25.18
N ARG A 299 -24.86 8.08 24.25
CA ARG A 299 -23.42 8.22 24.51
C ARG A 299 -22.98 9.59 24.01
N SER A 300 -22.22 10.31 24.82
CA SER A 300 -21.70 11.63 24.44
C SER A 300 -20.23 11.81 24.84
N GLN A 301 -19.49 12.56 24.03
CA GLN A 301 -18.11 12.96 24.29
C GLN A 301 -17.88 14.35 23.70
N GLY A 302 -17.81 15.35 24.54
CA GLY A 302 -17.82 16.75 24.11
C GLY A 302 -19.11 17.09 23.35
N GLU A 303 -18.98 17.52 22.10
CA GLU A 303 -20.12 17.79 21.20
C GLU A 303 -20.58 16.54 20.42
N ASP A 304 -19.82 15.48 20.45
CA ASP A 304 -20.15 14.22 19.76
C ASP A 304 -21.20 13.46 20.57
N THR A 305 -22.25 13.03 19.88
CA THR A 305 -23.36 12.31 20.50
C THR A 305 -23.78 11.11 19.63
N MET A 306 -24.21 10.06 20.29
CA MET A 306 -24.85 8.91 19.66
C MET A 306 -26.04 8.48 20.51
N THR A 307 -27.20 8.37 19.91
CA THR A 307 -28.45 7.96 20.57
C THR A 307 -29.04 6.76 19.81
N ALA A 308 -29.46 5.76 20.56
CA ALA A 308 -30.23 4.65 20.08
C ALA A 308 -31.50 4.50 20.92
N LYS A 309 -32.63 4.42 20.26
CA LYS A 309 -33.92 4.13 20.88
C LYS A 309 -34.46 2.83 20.34
N LEU A 310 -34.81 1.92 21.19
CA LEU A 310 -35.33 0.60 20.84
C LEU A 310 -36.67 0.40 21.50
N VAL A 311 -37.61 -0.15 20.76
CA VAL A 311 -38.94 -0.58 21.28
C VAL A 311 -39.15 -2.02 20.86
N ILE A 312 -39.45 -2.87 21.82
CA ILE A 312 -39.93 -4.24 21.59
C ILE A 312 -41.41 -4.22 21.96
N ALA A 313 -42.26 -4.37 20.96
CA ALA A 313 -43.68 -4.24 21.09
C ALA A 313 -44.38 -5.61 21.35
N ASP A 314 -45.42 -5.59 22.17
CA ASP A 314 -46.35 -6.71 22.35
C ASP A 314 -45.70 -8.10 22.39
N MET A 315 -45.05 -8.45 23.47
CA MET A 315 -44.43 -9.77 23.63
C MET A 315 -45.47 -10.79 24.05
N LYS A 316 -45.51 -11.95 23.39
CA LYS A 316 -46.41 -13.03 23.70
C LYS A 316 -45.83 -14.40 23.33
N GLY A 317 -46.36 -15.46 23.92
CA GLY A 317 -45.96 -16.84 23.63
C GLY A 317 -45.57 -17.58 24.90
N SER A 318 -44.55 -18.44 24.80
CA SER A 318 -44.02 -19.19 25.94
C SER A 318 -42.51 -18.95 26.08
N PRO A 319 -41.86 -19.30 27.21
CA PRO A 319 -40.41 -19.21 27.33
C PRO A 319 -39.66 -19.97 26.24
N LYS A 320 -40.24 -21.02 25.67
CA LYS A 320 -39.68 -21.83 24.58
C LYS A 320 -39.92 -21.22 23.21
N ALA A 321 -41.01 -20.46 23.06
CA ALA A 321 -41.38 -19.85 21.79
C ALA A 321 -42.20 -18.59 22.03
N PHE A 322 -41.51 -17.46 22.20
CA PHE A 322 -42.14 -16.16 22.28
C PHE A 322 -41.96 -15.37 20.99
N GLU A 323 -42.91 -14.51 20.72
CA GLU A 323 -42.84 -13.57 19.61
C GLU A 323 -43.26 -12.17 20.06
N SER A 324 -42.73 -11.19 19.38
CA SER A 324 -43.15 -9.81 19.49
C SER A 324 -43.70 -9.34 18.16
N SER A 325 -44.74 -8.50 18.20
CA SER A 325 -45.30 -7.89 17.00
C SER A 325 -44.27 -7.08 16.22
N GLY A 326 -43.26 -6.57 16.89
CA GLY A 326 -42.10 -5.94 16.28
C GLY A 326 -41.08 -5.40 17.25
N ILE A 327 -39.84 -5.46 16.82
CA ILE A 327 -38.77 -4.64 17.36
C ILE A 327 -38.55 -3.45 16.41
N SER A 328 -38.54 -2.26 16.92
CA SER A 328 -38.25 -1.06 16.12
C SER A 328 -37.20 -0.20 16.83
N GLY A 329 -36.45 0.54 16.06
CA GLY A 329 -35.44 1.41 16.63
C GLY A 329 -35.10 2.63 15.78
N ASP A 330 -34.75 3.68 16.46
CA ASP A 330 -34.20 4.91 15.91
C ASP A 330 -32.77 5.07 16.39
N ILE A 331 -31.85 5.25 15.46
CA ILE A 331 -30.46 5.60 15.76
C ILE A 331 -30.15 6.98 15.24
N SER A 332 -29.40 7.76 15.99
CA SER A 332 -28.87 9.04 15.53
C SER A 332 -27.50 9.30 16.15
N GLY A 333 -26.63 9.96 15.42
CA GLY A 333 -25.29 10.29 15.91
C GLY A 333 -24.75 11.54 15.24
N LYS A 334 -23.93 12.28 15.97
CA LYS A 334 -23.18 13.42 15.49
C LYS A 334 -21.73 13.25 15.94
N GLN A 335 -20.77 13.41 15.03
CA GLN A 335 -19.34 13.43 15.30
C GLN A 335 -18.71 14.56 14.49
N GLY A 336 -18.41 15.65 15.15
CA GLY A 336 -17.96 16.86 14.49
C GLY A 336 -18.96 17.32 13.42
N LYS A 337 -18.53 17.34 12.15
CA LYS A 337 -19.39 17.70 10.99
C LYS A 337 -20.15 16.50 10.41
N ARG A 338 -19.94 15.30 10.91
CA ARG A 338 -20.62 14.08 10.47
C ARG A 338 -21.85 13.85 11.31
N SER A 339 -22.91 13.38 10.70
CA SER A 339 -24.07 12.86 11.39
C SER A 339 -24.65 11.65 10.69
N LEU A 340 -25.23 10.76 11.49
CA LEU A 340 -26.01 9.63 10.99
C LEU A 340 -27.39 9.66 11.64
N SER A 341 -28.38 9.19 10.93
CA SER A 341 -29.71 8.91 11.48
C SER A 341 -30.30 7.71 10.75
N GLY A 342 -31.02 6.86 11.46
CA GLY A 342 -31.60 5.67 10.87
C GLY A 342 -32.77 5.16 11.65
N LYS A 343 -33.63 4.42 10.98
CA LYS A 343 -34.78 3.74 11.56
C LYS A 343 -34.80 2.30 11.07
N PHE A 344 -35.17 1.40 11.94
CA PHE A 344 -35.35 0.02 11.58
C PHE A 344 -36.53 -0.61 12.32
N SER A 345 -37.03 -1.69 11.74
CA SER A 345 -38.05 -2.54 12.37
C SER A 345 -37.95 -3.98 11.90
N SER A 346 -38.41 -4.89 12.73
CA SER A 346 -38.48 -6.32 12.41
C SER A 346 -39.52 -6.98 13.29
N PRO A 347 -40.26 -7.98 12.83
CA PRO A 347 -40.81 -8.98 13.70
C PRO A 347 -39.68 -9.61 14.53
N PHE A 348 -40.00 -10.04 15.75
CA PHE A 348 -39.01 -10.61 16.66
C PHE A 348 -39.57 -11.93 17.24
N LYS A 349 -38.77 -12.97 17.18
CA LYS A 349 -39.12 -14.28 17.76
C LYS A 349 -37.96 -14.77 18.61
N GLY A 350 -38.26 -15.55 19.64
CA GLY A 350 -37.18 -16.05 20.48
C GLY A 350 -37.57 -17.30 21.31
N ASN A 351 -36.52 -17.91 21.83
CA ASN A 351 -36.56 -18.95 22.83
C ASN A 351 -35.67 -18.54 24.00
N LEU A 352 -36.28 -18.20 25.12
CA LEU A 352 -35.61 -17.72 26.32
C LEU A 352 -34.79 -18.82 27.04
N GLU A 353 -35.24 -20.08 26.94
CA GLU A 353 -34.52 -21.22 27.55
C GLU A 353 -33.22 -21.51 26.79
N MET A 354 -33.32 -21.49 25.47
CA MET A 354 -32.17 -21.74 24.58
C MET A 354 -31.36 -20.50 24.30
N LEU A 355 -31.89 -19.30 24.59
CA LEU A 355 -31.35 -17.99 24.21
C LEU A 355 -31.13 -17.86 22.71
N VAL A 356 -32.13 -18.27 21.94
CA VAL A 356 -32.14 -18.18 20.47
C VAL A 356 -33.13 -17.11 20.05
N PHE A 357 -32.73 -16.24 19.13
CA PHE A 357 -33.52 -15.10 18.67
C PHE A 357 -33.50 -14.95 17.17
N ASP A 358 -34.67 -14.64 16.60
CA ASP A 358 -34.86 -14.43 15.16
C ASP A 358 -35.42 -13.03 14.87
N LEU A 359 -34.82 -12.36 13.91
CA LEU A 359 -35.26 -11.09 13.31
C LEU A 359 -35.46 -11.35 11.81
N PRO A 360 -36.57 -11.92 11.38
CA PRO A 360 -36.73 -12.48 10.02
C PRO A 360 -36.88 -11.42 8.93
N LYS A 361 -37.14 -10.18 9.27
CA LYS A 361 -37.33 -9.05 8.34
C LYS A 361 -36.86 -7.75 8.98
N LEU A 362 -35.60 -7.73 9.43
CA LEU A 362 -35.02 -6.51 9.96
C LEU A 362 -34.78 -5.53 8.81
N ALA A 363 -35.72 -4.62 8.59
CA ALA A 363 -35.68 -3.65 7.51
C ALA A 363 -35.53 -2.23 8.05
N GLY A 364 -34.81 -1.42 7.31
CA GLY A 364 -34.58 -0.04 7.74
C GLY A 364 -33.78 0.78 6.75
N ASN A 365 -33.49 1.98 7.18
CA ASN A 365 -32.60 2.88 6.44
C ASN A 365 -31.70 3.63 7.41
N VAL A 366 -30.51 3.96 6.92
CA VAL A 366 -29.55 4.85 7.59
C VAL A 366 -29.17 5.96 6.62
N ASP A 367 -29.37 7.19 7.04
CA ASP A 367 -28.93 8.39 6.34
C ASP A 367 -27.64 8.91 7.00
N ILE A 368 -26.59 9.02 6.25
CA ILE A 368 -25.28 9.50 6.69
C ILE A 368 -25.03 10.86 6.04
N LYS A 369 -24.75 11.89 6.83
CA LYS A 369 -24.28 13.17 6.35
C LYS A 369 -22.80 13.30 6.70
N ASP A 370 -21.95 13.46 5.71
CA ASP A 370 -20.51 13.62 5.88
C ASP A 370 -20.01 14.55 4.77
N PRO A 371 -19.42 15.72 5.10
CA PRO A 371 -18.85 16.61 4.08
C PRO A 371 -17.78 15.94 3.22
N SER A 372 -17.26 14.82 3.64
CA SER A 372 -16.28 14.03 2.87
C SER A 372 -16.92 13.19 1.77
N LEU A 373 -18.21 12.92 1.82
CA LEU A 373 -18.93 12.21 0.77
C LEU A 373 -19.15 13.13 -0.45
N PRO A 374 -19.25 12.58 -1.65
CA PRO A 374 -19.39 13.37 -2.89
C PRO A 374 -20.58 14.34 -2.88
N ASN A 375 -21.71 13.89 -2.35
CA ASN A 375 -22.94 14.67 -2.25
C ASN A 375 -23.20 15.18 -0.82
N GLY A 376 -22.18 15.13 0.05
CA GLY A 376 -22.33 15.45 1.46
C GLY A 376 -23.20 14.47 2.26
N ALA A 377 -23.76 13.46 1.62
CA ALA A 377 -24.64 12.46 2.23
C ALA A 377 -24.63 11.15 1.48
N ALA A 378 -24.97 10.06 2.20
CA ALA A 378 -25.24 8.72 1.65
C ALA A 378 -26.46 8.12 2.35
N ARG A 379 -27.23 7.31 1.61
CA ARG A 379 -28.36 6.55 2.15
C ARG A 379 -28.15 5.06 2.00
N VAL A 380 -28.30 4.34 3.10
CA VAL A 380 -28.24 2.90 3.16
C VAL A 380 -29.61 2.35 3.54
N GLY A 381 -30.28 1.69 2.62
CA GLY A 381 -31.46 0.89 2.92
C GLY A 381 -31.06 -0.57 3.10
N PHE A 382 -31.66 -1.26 4.05
CA PHE A 382 -31.35 -2.67 4.29
C PHE A 382 -32.58 -3.49 4.63
N ASN A 383 -32.48 -4.78 4.30
CA ASN A 383 -33.41 -5.82 4.69
C ASN A 383 -32.59 -7.06 5.07
N LEU A 384 -32.61 -7.41 6.33
CA LEU A 384 -31.78 -8.47 6.89
C LEU A 384 -32.69 -9.57 7.45
N ASN A 385 -32.20 -10.79 7.41
CA ASN A 385 -32.77 -11.93 8.10
C ASN A 385 -31.73 -12.42 9.10
N THR A 386 -31.96 -12.23 10.39
CA THR A 386 -30.97 -12.46 11.43
C THR A 386 -31.42 -13.58 12.36
N HIS A 387 -30.54 -14.54 12.57
CA HIS A 387 -30.68 -15.61 13.54
C HIS A 387 -29.53 -15.53 14.53
N LEU A 388 -29.81 -15.52 15.83
CA LEU A 388 -28.85 -15.38 16.91
C LEU A 388 -29.03 -16.52 17.92
N ASP A 389 -28.00 -17.32 18.14
CA ASP A 389 -27.91 -18.31 19.21
C ASP A 389 -26.81 -17.84 20.21
N VAL A 390 -27.25 -17.29 21.33
CA VAL A 390 -26.36 -16.71 22.34
C VAL A 390 -25.59 -17.80 23.09
N LYS A 391 -26.21 -18.95 23.38
CA LYS A 391 -25.55 -20.06 24.07
C LYS A 391 -24.42 -20.69 23.26
N GLN A 392 -24.64 -20.81 21.93
CA GLN A 392 -23.65 -21.36 21.03
C GLN A 392 -22.72 -20.28 20.48
N GLU A 393 -22.93 -19.02 20.86
CA GLU A 393 -22.20 -17.86 20.36
C GLU A 393 -22.21 -17.79 18.83
N LYS A 394 -23.35 -18.01 18.19
CA LYS A 394 -23.53 -17.99 16.74
C LYS A 394 -24.51 -16.93 16.30
N ALA A 395 -24.18 -16.26 15.21
CA ALA A 395 -25.11 -15.39 14.51
C ALA A 395 -25.08 -15.67 13.01
N ALA A 396 -26.24 -15.69 12.37
CA ALA A 396 -26.38 -15.81 10.92
C ALA A 396 -27.25 -14.66 10.40
N VAL A 397 -26.74 -13.93 9.40
CA VAL A 397 -27.41 -12.78 8.81
C VAL A 397 -27.49 -12.96 7.31
N GLY A 398 -28.69 -13.13 6.79
CA GLY A 398 -28.99 -12.92 5.37
C GLY A 398 -29.18 -11.43 5.13
N LEU A 399 -28.49 -10.85 4.17
CA LEU A 399 -28.54 -9.42 3.94
C LEU A 399 -28.94 -9.07 2.51
N ALA A 400 -29.73 -8.00 2.39
CA ALA A 400 -30.00 -7.29 1.16
C ALA A 400 -29.95 -5.80 1.47
N MET A 401 -28.97 -5.11 0.90
CA MET A 401 -28.72 -3.69 1.17
C MET A 401 -28.71 -2.90 -0.13
N ASN A 402 -29.18 -1.68 -0.06
CA ASN A 402 -29.05 -0.71 -1.14
C ASN A 402 -28.25 0.49 -0.60
N ILE A 403 -27.13 0.80 -1.20
CA ILE A 403 -26.25 1.90 -0.81
C ILE A 403 -26.18 2.86 -2.01
N ASP A 404 -26.92 3.98 -1.94
CA ASP A 404 -27.00 4.97 -3.01
C ASP A 404 -27.23 4.37 -4.42
N GLY A 405 -28.11 3.37 -4.52
CA GLY A 405 -28.42 2.69 -5.76
C GLY A 405 -27.57 1.46 -6.06
N SER A 406 -26.55 1.16 -5.24
CA SER A 406 -25.78 -0.08 -5.32
C SER A 406 -26.42 -1.17 -4.46
N ASN A 407 -26.73 -2.31 -5.05
CA ASN A 407 -27.36 -3.43 -4.35
C ASN A 407 -26.32 -4.44 -3.90
N LEU A 408 -26.26 -4.70 -2.60
CA LEU A 408 -25.44 -5.73 -1.97
C LEU A 408 -26.35 -6.78 -1.35
N LYS A 409 -26.10 -8.04 -1.65
CA LYS A 409 -26.82 -9.19 -1.11
C LYS A 409 -25.83 -10.24 -0.61
N GLY A 410 -26.26 -11.06 0.32
CA GLY A 410 -25.41 -12.16 0.76
C GLY A 410 -25.80 -12.73 2.10
N ASN A 411 -24.88 -13.52 2.64
CA ASN A 411 -25.01 -14.14 3.95
C ASN A 411 -23.74 -13.92 4.75
N VAL A 412 -23.89 -13.64 6.03
CA VAL A 412 -22.80 -13.51 6.98
C VAL A 412 -23.09 -14.37 8.20
N GLY A 413 -22.18 -15.25 8.56
CA GLY A 413 -22.23 -16.06 9.77
C GLY A 413 -21.08 -15.69 10.70
N VAL A 414 -21.39 -15.58 11.97
CA VAL A 414 -20.42 -15.29 13.04
C VAL A 414 -20.42 -16.44 14.02
N ASN A 415 -19.25 -16.96 14.38
CA ASN A 415 -19.06 -17.96 15.43
C ASN A 415 -18.09 -17.42 16.48
N GLY A 416 -18.46 -17.51 17.76
CA GLY A 416 -17.73 -16.93 18.89
C GLY A 416 -17.91 -15.43 18.99
N PHE A 417 -18.27 -14.91 20.16
CA PHE A 417 -18.47 -13.47 20.36
C PHE A 417 -17.23 -12.79 20.94
N LYS A 418 -16.41 -13.53 21.67
CA LYS A 418 -15.13 -13.01 22.21
C LYS A 418 -14.04 -12.97 21.16
N GLN A 419 -13.91 -14.04 20.38
CA GLN A 419 -12.99 -14.14 19.24
C GLN A 419 -13.79 -14.59 18.02
N SER A 420 -14.38 -13.61 17.33
CA SER A 420 -15.33 -13.86 16.26
C SER A 420 -14.67 -14.43 15.01
N SER A 421 -15.17 -15.56 14.54
CA SER A 421 -14.88 -16.10 13.21
C SER A 421 -16.05 -15.80 12.29
N VAL A 422 -15.79 -15.07 11.21
CA VAL A 422 -16.81 -14.60 10.27
C VAL A 422 -16.76 -15.41 8.98
N LYS A 423 -17.89 -16.00 8.58
CA LYS A 423 -18.07 -16.58 7.24
C LYS A 423 -19.04 -15.73 6.45
N PHE A 424 -18.69 -15.43 5.20
CA PHE A 424 -19.56 -14.57 4.37
C PHE A 424 -19.58 -14.97 2.90
N ASN A 425 -20.69 -14.63 2.26
CA ASN A 425 -20.84 -14.69 0.81
C ASN A 425 -21.58 -13.43 0.38
N LEU A 426 -20.88 -12.55 -0.32
CA LEU A 426 -21.37 -11.23 -0.69
C LEU A 426 -21.41 -11.08 -2.21
N THR A 427 -22.52 -10.56 -2.70
CA THR A 427 -22.75 -10.31 -4.13
C THR A 427 -23.30 -8.90 -4.31
N ALA A 428 -22.70 -8.15 -5.21
CA ALA A 428 -23.22 -6.85 -5.62
C ALA A 428 -23.33 -6.79 -7.15
N ASP A 429 -24.44 -6.25 -7.66
CA ASP A 429 -24.63 -6.07 -9.10
C ASP A 429 -23.72 -4.96 -9.61
N GLN A 430 -23.77 -3.83 -8.93
CA GLN A 430 -22.88 -2.69 -9.17
C GLN A 430 -22.53 -1.99 -7.85
N LEU A 431 -21.33 -1.48 -7.79
CA LEU A 431 -20.83 -0.69 -6.67
C LEU A 431 -20.08 0.53 -7.19
N ASP A 432 -20.61 1.72 -6.94
CA ASP A 432 -19.97 2.98 -7.32
C ASP A 432 -19.25 3.58 -6.10
N LEU A 433 -17.94 3.30 -6.01
CA LEU A 433 -17.13 3.81 -4.91
C LEU A 433 -16.92 5.32 -4.99
N ASN A 434 -17.09 5.95 -6.13
CA ASN A 434 -17.02 7.41 -6.24
C ASN A 434 -18.15 8.07 -5.47
N LYS A 435 -19.33 7.46 -5.45
CA LYS A 435 -20.47 7.92 -4.63
C LYS A 435 -20.25 7.65 -3.14
N LEU A 436 -19.50 6.60 -2.80
CA LEU A 436 -19.29 6.18 -1.42
C LEU A 436 -18.06 6.83 -0.76
N LEU A 437 -16.96 7.00 -1.50
CA LEU A 437 -15.67 7.43 -0.96
C LEU A 437 -15.23 8.83 -1.39
N GLY A 438 -15.94 9.47 -2.33
CA GLY A 438 -15.64 10.82 -2.78
C GLY A 438 -14.32 10.94 -3.56
N ALA A 439 -14.20 10.20 -4.65
CA ALA A 439 -12.99 10.17 -5.48
C ALA A 439 -12.62 11.51 -6.15
N ASN A 440 -13.45 12.55 -6.06
CA ASN A 440 -13.20 13.85 -6.65
C ASN A 440 -12.84 14.95 -5.65
N ARG A 441 -12.04 14.66 -4.66
CA ARG A 441 -11.39 15.75 -3.92
C ARG A 441 -10.32 16.37 -4.80
N LYS A 442 -10.54 17.57 -5.30
CA LYS A 442 -9.46 18.54 -5.47
C LYS A 442 -8.82 18.69 -4.09
N GLN A 443 -7.74 17.97 -3.87
CA GLN A 443 -6.87 18.25 -2.74
C GLN A 443 -6.40 19.69 -2.91
N GLU A 444 -6.87 20.62 -2.08
CA GLU A 444 -6.05 21.75 -1.70
C GLU A 444 -4.84 21.13 -1.00
N GLU A 445 -3.78 20.96 -1.77
CA GLU A 445 -2.49 20.53 -1.26
C GLU A 445 -1.95 21.60 -0.31
N LYS A 446 -2.25 21.47 0.97
CA LYS A 446 -1.25 21.83 1.96
C LYS A 446 -0.18 20.75 1.89
N PRO A 447 1.10 21.10 1.74
CA PRO A 447 2.16 20.10 1.75
C PRO A 447 2.12 19.39 3.10
N LYS A 448 1.57 18.18 3.12
CA LYS A 448 1.78 17.27 4.24
C LYS A 448 3.28 17.02 4.31
N ALA A 449 3.86 17.30 5.47
CA ALA A 449 5.18 16.78 5.81
C ALA A 449 5.29 15.35 5.31
N ALA A 450 6.41 15.05 4.65
CA ALA A 450 6.65 13.77 4.00
C ALA A 450 6.17 12.63 4.90
N ALA A 451 5.16 11.90 4.42
CA ALA A 451 4.74 10.68 5.10
C ALA A 451 5.98 9.79 5.22
N GLU A 452 6.31 9.38 6.42
CA GLU A 452 7.44 8.49 6.65
C GLU A 452 7.27 7.29 5.71
N ASN A 453 8.26 7.07 4.83
CA ASN A 453 8.30 5.96 3.88
C ASN A 453 8.52 4.63 4.63
N LYS A 454 7.57 4.25 5.48
CA LYS A 454 7.57 3.00 6.23
C LYS A 454 6.52 2.05 5.65
N PRO A 455 6.76 0.74 5.69
CA PRO A 455 5.74 -0.25 5.37
C PRO A 455 4.48 -0.03 6.21
N ALA A 456 3.32 -0.32 5.63
CA ALA A 456 2.05 -0.19 6.32
C ALA A 456 1.98 -1.12 7.54
N ASP A 457 1.55 -0.58 8.68
CA ASP A 457 1.17 -1.36 9.85
C ASP A 457 -0.31 -1.75 9.72
N LEU A 458 -0.55 -3.03 9.54
CA LEU A 458 -1.86 -3.65 9.43
C LEU A 458 -2.15 -4.58 10.61
N SER A 459 -1.57 -4.29 11.79
CA SER A 459 -1.67 -5.13 13.00
C SER A 459 -3.10 -5.39 13.44
N PHE A 460 -4.06 -4.51 13.08
CA PHE A 460 -5.48 -4.72 13.34
C PHE A 460 -6.02 -6.01 12.68
N LEU A 461 -5.40 -6.49 11.59
CA LEU A 461 -5.78 -7.75 10.95
C LEU A 461 -5.45 -8.99 11.79
N LYS A 462 -4.63 -8.87 12.84
CA LYS A 462 -4.35 -9.98 13.76
C LYS A 462 -5.60 -10.46 14.52
N THR A 463 -6.58 -9.60 14.67
CA THR A 463 -7.86 -9.91 15.33
C THR A 463 -8.95 -10.30 14.35
N VAL A 464 -8.67 -10.32 13.06
CA VAL A 464 -9.64 -10.63 12.01
C VAL A 464 -9.55 -12.12 11.64
N PHE A 465 -10.65 -12.84 11.88
CA PHE A 465 -10.83 -14.22 11.44
C PHE A 465 -12.06 -14.26 10.53
N ALA A 466 -11.82 -14.38 9.24
CA ALA A 466 -12.89 -14.31 8.25
C ALA A 466 -12.60 -15.20 7.06
N GLU A 467 -13.64 -15.83 6.51
CA GLU A 467 -13.58 -16.64 5.30
C GLU A 467 -14.85 -16.44 4.49
N GLY A 468 -14.70 -16.16 3.20
CA GLY A 468 -15.88 -15.99 2.37
C GLY A 468 -15.59 -15.60 0.94
N SER A 469 -16.67 -15.38 0.19
CA SER A 469 -16.59 -14.98 -1.22
C SER A 469 -17.21 -13.60 -1.44
N ILE A 470 -16.66 -12.88 -2.37
CA ILE A 470 -17.12 -11.58 -2.85
C ILE A 470 -17.29 -11.66 -4.37
N ASN A 471 -18.47 -11.33 -4.85
CA ASN A 471 -18.78 -11.25 -6.26
C ASN A 471 -19.39 -9.88 -6.58
N ILE A 472 -18.74 -9.11 -7.44
CA ILE A 472 -19.21 -7.77 -7.85
C ILE A 472 -19.28 -7.73 -9.37
N GLY A 473 -20.47 -7.51 -9.91
CA GLY A 473 -20.70 -7.41 -11.35
C GLY A 473 -19.96 -6.22 -11.96
N SER A 474 -20.09 -5.04 -11.37
CA SER A 474 -19.42 -3.82 -11.78
C SER A 474 -19.04 -2.97 -10.57
N LEU A 475 -17.77 -2.56 -10.49
CA LEU A 475 -17.25 -1.65 -9.50
C LEU A 475 -16.60 -0.47 -10.21
N LEU A 476 -17.01 0.74 -9.86
CA LEU A 476 -16.46 1.98 -10.38
C LEU A 476 -15.69 2.72 -9.29
N TYR A 477 -14.43 3.03 -9.55
CA TYR A 477 -13.58 3.82 -8.66
C TYR A 477 -12.73 4.80 -9.46
N ASP A 478 -12.89 6.09 -9.22
CA ASP A 478 -12.35 7.16 -10.05
C ASP A 478 -12.78 6.95 -11.50
N LYS A 479 -11.86 6.86 -12.43
CA LYS A 479 -12.09 6.54 -13.84
C LYS A 479 -12.01 5.02 -14.15
N TYR A 480 -11.61 4.22 -13.18
CA TYR A 480 -11.37 2.79 -13.36
C TYR A 480 -12.67 2.01 -13.21
N ARG A 481 -12.91 1.12 -14.16
CA ARG A 481 -14.04 0.20 -14.13
C ARG A 481 -13.54 -1.23 -13.95
N VAL A 482 -13.88 -1.80 -12.82
CA VAL A 482 -13.70 -3.23 -12.55
C VAL A 482 -15.01 -3.93 -12.81
N SER A 483 -15.00 -5.00 -13.56
CA SER A 483 -16.18 -5.84 -13.80
C SER A 483 -15.88 -7.31 -13.51
N ASN A 484 -16.93 -8.06 -13.19
CA ASN A 484 -16.86 -9.48 -12.90
C ASN A 484 -15.81 -9.81 -11.81
N LEU A 485 -15.73 -8.97 -10.76
CA LEU A 485 -14.87 -9.26 -9.62
C LEU A 485 -15.41 -10.47 -8.89
N ALA A 486 -14.62 -11.51 -8.81
CA ALA A 486 -14.86 -12.71 -7.99
C ALA A 486 -13.60 -12.98 -7.16
N ALA A 487 -13.78 -13.07 -5.85
CA ALA A 487 -12.68 -13.26 -4.92
C ALA A 487 -13.10 -14.10 -3.73
N ASN A 488 -12.30 -15.10 -3.38
CA ASN A 488 -12.42 -15.76 -2.09
C ASN A 488 -11.38 -15.17 -1.14
N VAL A 489 -11.84 -14.76 0.01
CA VAL A 489 -11.05 -14.08 1.04
C VAL A 489 -10.94 -14.97 2.26
N LYS A 490 -9.74 -15.11 2.81
CA LYS A 490 -9.48 -15.81 4.06
C LYS A 490 -8.51 -15.01 4.92
N ALA A 491 -8.94 -14.69 6.12
CA ALA A 491 -8.13 -14.07 7.16
C ALA A 491 -8.11 -14.98 8.40
N ASP A 492 -6.93 -15.26 8.92
CA ASP A 492 -6.71 -16.20 10.03
C ASP A 492 -5.92 -15.58 11.21
N GLY A 493 -5.85 -14.25 11.26
CA GLY A 493 -5.07 -13.50 12.24
C GLY A 493 -3.56 -13.49 11.98
N LYS A 494 -3.07 -14.26 11.01
CA LYS A 494 -1.67 -14.32 10.57
C LYS A 494 -1.50 -13.90 9.13
N THR A 495 -2.46 -14.27 8.30
CA THR A 495 -2.48 -13.99 6.87
C THR A 495 -3.86 -13.49 6.45
N LEU A 496 -3.88 -12.61 5.47
CA LEU A 496 -5.04 -12.29 4.67
C LEU A 496 -4.79 -12.79 3.25
N ALA A 497 -5.52 -13.78 2.80
CA ALA A 497 -5.38 -14.37 1.48
C ALA A 497 -6.61 -14.10 0.63
N VAL A 498 -6.42 -13.79 -0.62
CA VAL A 498 -7.43 -13.65 -1.65
C VAL A 498 -7.10 -14.66 -2.75
N SER A 499 -7.82 -15.78 -2.78
CA SER A 499 -7.56 -16.89 -3.70
C SER A 499 -8.77 -17.83 -3.84
N PRO A 500 -9.28 -18.05 -5.08
CA PRO A 500 -8.89 -17.37 -6.30
C PRO A 500 -9.36 -15.92 -6.35
N LEU A 501 -8.64 -15.09 -7.10
CA LEU A 501 -9.03 -13.76 -7.51
C LEU A 501 -9.25 -13.75 -9.02
N SER A 502 -10.35 -13.19 -9.48
CA SER A 502 -10.63 -12.94 -10.90
C SER A 502 -11.37 -11.62 -11.04
N LEU A 503 -10.92 -10.78 -11.93
CA LEU A 503 -11.59 -9.51 -12.24
C LEU A 503 -11.25 -9.06 -13.67
N LYS A 504 -12.06 -8.16 -14.20
CA LYS A 504 -11.76 -7.47 -15.44
C LYS A 504 -11.62 -5.97 -15.14
N LEU A 505 -10.43 -5.43 -15.29
CA LEU A 505 -10.12 -4.00 -15.16
C LEU A 505 -10.12 -3.38 -16.56
N ASP A 506 -11.12 -2.58 -16.87
CA ASP A 506 -11.40 -2.07 -18.22
C ASP A 506 -11.44 -3.24 -19.23
N ASP A 507 -10.44 -3.35 -20.12
CA ASP A 507 -10.33 -4.44 -21.08
C ASP A 507 -9.38 -5.56 -20.64
N SER A 508 -8.74 -5.42 -19.49
CA SER A 508 -7.75 -6.36 -18.98
C SER A 508 -8.40 -7.38 -18.04
N THR A 509 -8.20 -8.67 -18.30
CA THR A 509 -8.61 -9.73 -17.38
C THR A 509 -7.46 -10.08 -16.46
N ILE A 510 -7.68 -9.99 -15.16
CA ILE A 510 -6.71 -10.28 -14.11
C ILE A 510 -7.20 -11.50 -13.35
N LYS A 511 -6.38 -12.52 -13.24
CA LYS A 511 -6.65 -13.73 -12.45
C LYS A 511 -5.44 -14.06 -11.58
N GLY A 512 -5.67 -14.79 -10.50
CA GLY A 512 -4.57 -15.28 -9.68
C GLY A 512 -4.91 -15.31 -8.20
N ARG A 513 -3.93 -14.92 -7.40
CA ARG A 513 -4.03 -14.84 -5.94
C ARG A 513 -3.23 -13.65 -5.44
N ALA A 514 -3.68 -13.11 -4.32
CA ALA A 514 -2.99 -12.06 -3.59
C ALA A 514 -3.09 -12.32 -2.10
N GLY A 515 -2.16 -11.80 -1.33
CA GLY A 515 -2.19 -11.99 0.12
C GLY A 515 -1.37 -10.94 0.86
N ILE A 516 -1.60 -10.88 2.15
CA ILE A 516 -0.86 -10.03 3.08
C ILE A 516 -0.48 -10.89 4.28
N SER A 517 0.76 -10.81 4.71
CA SER A 517 1.26 -11.42 5.93
C SER A 517 2.19 -10.46 6.67
N GLN A 518 2.69 -10.84 7.86
CA GLN A 518 3.57 -9.98 8.67
C GLN A 518 2.96 -8.59 8.90
N PHE A 519 1.78 -8.54 9.46
CA PHE A 519 0.93 -7.35 9.53
C PHE A 519 1.56 -6.09 10.15
N GLU A 520 2.56 -6.20 11.06
CA GLU A 520 3.31 -5.04 11.58
C GLU A 520 4.17 -4.37 10.52
N ARG A 521 4.63 -5.16 9.56
CA ARG A 521 5.37 -4.73 8.39
C ARG A 521 4.83 -5.49 7.19
N ALA A 522 3.65 -5.10 6.74
CA ALA A 522 2.87 -5.85 5.77
C ALA A 522 3.73 -6.38 4.61
N LEU A 523 3.76 -7.71 4.47
CA LEU A 523 4.34 -8.39 3.31
C LEU A 523 3.20 -8.70 2.33
N TYR A 524 3.23 -8.05 1.19
CA TYR A 524 2.30 -8.28 0.09
C TYR A 524 2.80 -9.44 -0.76
N THR A 525 1.95 -10.44 -0.96
CA THR A 525 2.24 -11.58 -1.84
C THR A 525 1.25 -11.61 -2.99
N PHE A 526 1.69 -11.94 -4.18
CA PHE A 526 0.81 -12.04 -5.34
C PHE A 526 1.35 -13.01 -6.39
N ASP A 527 0.42 -13.57 -7.15
CA ASP A 527 0.68 -14.42 -8.29
C ASP A 527 -0.47 -14.15 -9.27
N LEU A 528 -0.20 -13.29 -10.25
CA LEU A 528 -1.22 -12.69 -11.09
C LEU A 528 -0.96 -12.92 -12.56
N ASP A 529 -2.01 -13.33 -13.26
CA ASP A 529 -2.07 -13.44 -14.71
C ASP A 529 -2.95 -12.32 -15.25
N ILE A 530 -2.41 -11.48 -16.13
CA ILE A 530 -3.09 -10.43 -16.84
C ILE A 530 -3.06 -10.72 -18.33
N ASP A 531 -4.21 -10.80 -18.98
CA ASP A 531 -4.27 -11.13 -20.40
C ASP A 531 -3.66 -10.01 -21.27
N ARG A 532 -3.98 -8.77 -21.00
CA ARG A 532 -3.50 -7.59 -21.73
C ARG A 532 -3.47 -6.35 -20.87
N VAL A 533 -2.56 -5.44 -21.20
CA VAL A 533 -2.48 -4.11 -20.60
C VAL A 533 -2.25 -3.06 -21.70
N ASP A 534 -3.13 -2.08 -21.84
CA ASP A 534 -2.91 -0.88 -22.64
C ASP A 534 -2.49 0.26 -21.70
N VAL A 535 -1.18 0.46 -21.59
CA VAL A 535 -0.59 1.43 -20.66
C VAL A 535 -0.95 2.87 -21.02
N ASP A 536 -1.22 3.13 -22.31
CA ASP A 536 -1.55 4.48 -22.79
C ASP A 536 -2.85 5.03 -22.17
N ARG A 537 -3.74 4.15 -21.70
CA ARG A 537 -4.98 4.52 -20.99
C ARG A 537 -4.75 5.08 -19.59
N TYR A 538 -3.65 4.64 -18.94
CA TYR A 538 -3.39 4.96 -17.54
C TYR A 538 -2.40 6.11 -17.36
N ILE A 539 -1.79 6.57 -18.47
CA ILE A 539 -0.86 7.68 -18.47
C ILE A 539 -1.63 8.96 -18.70
N VAL A 540 -1.65 9.83 -17.71
CA VAL A 540 -2.20 11.18 -17.88
C VAL A 540 -1.26 11.95 -18.81
N PRO A 541 -1.74 12.45 -19.96
CA PRO A 541 -0.93 13.31 -20.81
C PRO A 541 -0.45 14.53 -20.02
N ALA A 542 0.79 14.89 -20.19
CA ALA A 542 1.39 16.06 -19.53
C ALA A 542 0.74 17.42 -19.93
N SER A 543 -0.22 17.40 -20.84
CA SER A 543 -0.97 18.58 -21.32
C SER A 543 -1.91 19.19 -20.30
N ASP A 544 -2.34 18.45 -19.31
CA ASP A 544 -3.37 18.87 -18.33
C ASP A 544 -2.79 19.39 -17.00
N ALA A 545 -1.48 19.43 -16.86
CA ALA A 545 -0.84 20.09 -15.73
C ALA A 545 -0.88 21.61 -15.93
N PRO A 546 -1.30 22.42 -14.94
CA PRO A 546 -1.30 23.87 -15.08
C PRO A 546 0.12 24.37 -15.41
N LYS A 547 0.25 25.08 -16.54
CA LYS A 547 1.50 25.69 -16.96
C LYS A 547 1.87 26.81 -15.99
N GLY A 548 2.65 26.51 -14.97
CA GLY A 548 3.43 27.52 -14.24
C GLY A 548 4.62 27.95 -15.08
N PRO A 549 5.20 29.16 -14.86
CA PRO A 549 6.38 29.60 -15.58
C PRO A 549 7.51 28.59 -15.42
N ALA A 550 8.17 28.27 -16.53
CA ALA A 550 9.26 27.30 -16.58
C ALA A 550 10.40 27.76 -15.65
N GLN A 551 10.45 27.20 -14.46
CA GLN A 551 11.64 27.28 -13.62
C GLN A 551 12.72 26.37 -14.21
N PRO A 552 14.00 26.75 -14.16
CA PRO A 552 15.09 25.86 -14.54
C PRO A 552 14.95 24.56 -13.76
N LYS A 553 14.94 23.43 -14.46
CA LYS A 553 14.92 22.11 -13.80
C LYS A 553 16.19 21.97 -13.00
N GLU A 554 16.10 22.08 -11.68
CA GLU A 554 17.18 21.65 -10.80
C GLU A 554 17.45 20.16 -11.06
N ASP A 555 18.71 19.81 -11.26
CA ASP A 555 19.23 18.44 -11.40
C ASP A 555 19.06 17.66 -10.07
N LYS A 556 17.80 17.44 -9.64
CA LYS A 556 17.55 16.65 -8.43
C LYS A 556 17.86 15.18 -8.73
N PRO A 557 18.59 14.51 -7.84
CA PRO A 557 18.82 13.07 -7.94
C PRO A 557 17.48 12.33 -8.01
N LEU A 558 17.47 11.23 -8.74
CA LEU A 558 16.31 10.31 -8.75
C LEU A 558 16.11 9.75 -7.33
N ASP A 559 14.97 10.07 -6.73
CA ASP A 559 14.58 9.59 -5.40
C ASP A 559 13.50 8.51 -5.55
N LEU A 560 13.84 7.30 -5.14
CA LEU A 560 12.95 6.14 -5.09
C LEU A 560 12.59 5.76 -3.65
N SER A 561 12.70 6.67 -2.70
CA SER A 561 12.48 6.42 -1.28
C SER A 561 11.07 5.88 -0.96
N ALA A 562 10.09 6.15 -1.82
CA ALA A 562 8.77 5.53 -1.74
C ALA A 562 8.81 3.99 -1.76
N LEU A 563 9.83 3.37 -2.39
CA LEU A 563 10.01 1.92 -2.39
C LEU A 563 10.41 1.36 -1.02
N LYS A 564 10.81 2.19 -0.05
CA LYS A 564 11.05 1.76 1.33
C LYS A 564 9.78 1.22 2.00
N ALA A 565 8.62 1.72 1.57
CA ALA A 565 7.34 1.22 2.03
C ALA A 565 6.92 -0.10 1.37
N LEU A 566 7.57 -0.50 0.29
CA LEU A 566 7.22 -1.70 -0.46
C LEU A 566 7.90 -2.93 0.15
N ASN A 567 7.11 -3.80 0.77
CA ASN A 567 7.52 -5.13 1.19
C ASN A 567 6.65 -6.13 0.42
N ALA A 568 7.21 -6.77 -0.59
CA ALA A 568 6.42 -7.56 -1.54
C ALA A 568 7.22 -8.76 -2.09
N ASP A 569 6.53 -9.86 -2.37
CA ASP A 569 7.08 -11.06 -2.99
C ASP A 569 6.00 -11.65 -3.90
N GLY A 570 6.23 -11.66 -5.21
CA GLY A 570 5.21 -12.16 -6.12
C GLY A 570 5.61 -12.25 -7.58
N GLU A 571 4.77 -12.94 -8.31
CA GLU A 571 4.89 -13.17 -9.74
C GLU A 571 3.77 -12.46 -10.50
N LEU A 572 4.15 -11.80 -11.59
CA LEU A 572 3.24 -11.17 -12.52
C LEU A 572 3.49 -11.69 -13.94
N ARG A 573 2.47 -12.24 -14.57
CA ARG A 573 2.46 -12.67 -15.95
C ARG A 573 1.52 -11.80 -16.75
N ILE A 574 2.00 -11.21 -17.86
CA ILE A 574 1.20 -10.35 -18.72
C ILE A 574 1.26 -10.93 -20.13
N GLY A 575 0.11 -11.30 -20.69
CA GLY A 575 -0.01 -11.86 -22.02
C GLY A 575 0.42 -10.88 -23.12
N SER A 576 -0.11 -9.65 -23.06
CA SER A 576 0.28 -8.57 -23.96
C SER A 576 0.26 -7.21 -23.27
N LEU A 577 1.22 -6.38 -23.60
CA LEU A 577 1.33 -4.99 -23.11
C LEU A 577 1.61 -4.06 -24.29
N LYS A 578 0.80 -3.02 -24.42
CA LYS A 578 0.98 -1.96 -25.40
C LYS A 578 1.38 -0.66 -24.70
N TYR A 579 2.41 -0.02 -25.27
CA TYR A 579 2.87 1.27 -24.84
C TYR A 579 3.35 2.13 -26.02
N GLY A 580 2.59 3.13 -26.38
CA GLY A 580 2.84 3.90 -27.59
C GLY A 580 2.90 2.99 -28.82
N LYS A 581 4.07 2.96 -29.46
CA LYS A 581 4.33 2.07 -30.62
C LYS A 581 4.92 0.72 -30.23
N ILE A 582 5.31 0.53 -28.96
CA ILE A 582 5.97 -0.70 -28.47
C ILE A 582 4.89 -1.70 -28.07
N GLN A 583 5.02 -2.91 -28.59
CA GLN A 583 4.20 -4.05 -28.22
C GLN A 583 5.07 -5.10 -27.53
N SER A 584 4.66 -5.50 -26.34
CA SER A 584 5.34 -6.56 -25.61
C SER A 584 4.36 -7.69 -25.31
N SER A 585 4.84 -8.90 -25.28
CA SER A 585 4.04 -10.10 -24.99
C SER A 585 4.82 -11.11 -24.15
N ASN A 586 4.08 -12.05 -23.55
CA ASN A 586 4.65 -13.11 -22.71
C ASN A 586 5.58 -12.54 -21.61
N ILE A 587 5.12 -11.48 -20.97
CA ILE A 587 5.91 -10.81 -19.93
C ILE A 587 5.77 -11.60 -18.63
N ARG A 588 6.89 -11.93 -18.03
CA ARG A 588 6.98 -12.51 -16.71
C ARG A 588 7.89 -11.65 -15.83
N ILE A 589 7.41 -11.34 -14.65
CA ILE A 589 8.08 -10.51 -13.66
C ILE A 589 8.00 -11.24 -12.32
N ASP A 590 9.12 -11.75 -11.83
CA ASP A 590 9.23 -12.22 -10.45
C ASP A 590 9.83 -11.07 -9.62
N LEU A 591 9.06 -10.54 -8.70
CA LEU A 591 9.40 -9.35 -7.93
C LEU A 591 9.58 -9.69 -6.46
N LYS A 592 10.67 -9.21 -5.86
CA LYS A 592 10.91 -9.31 -4.43
C LYS A 592 11.45 -8.00 -3.89
N SER A 593 10.77 -7.45 -2.90
CA SER A 593 11.19 -6.23 -2.20
C SER A 593 11.07 -6.41 -0.69
N ASP A 594 12.04 -5.90 0.05
CA ASP A 594 12.04 -5.91 1.51
C ASP A 594 12.08 -4.49 2.12
N GLY A 595 11.84 -3.47 1.27
CA GLY A 595 11.95 -2.06 1.63
C GLY A 595 13.39 -1.53 1.71
N ARG A 596 14.41 -2.38 1.46
CA ARG A 596 15.82 -2.02 1.36
C ARG A 596 16.37 -2.24 -0.04
N LYS A 597 15.87 -3.27 -0.68
CA LYS A 597 16.17 -3.64 -2.06
C LYS A 597 14.91 -4.07 -2.79
N LEU A 598 14.92 -3.89 -4.08
CA LEU A 598 13.95 -4.43 -5.02
C LEU A 598 14.70 -5.29 -6.03
N ASP A 599 14.35 -6.57 -6.11
CA ASP A 599 14.85 -7.51 -7.10
C ASP A 599 13.71 -7.88 -8.06
N ILE A 600 13.98 -7.89 -9.33
CA ILE A 600 13.12 -8.43 -10.39
C ILE A 600 13.95 -9.50 -11.09
N ALA A 601 13.73 -10.75 -10.71
CA ALA A 601 14.53 -11.87 -11.20
C ALA A 601 13.80 -13.21 -11.02
N PRO A 602 13.47 -13.90 -12.15
CA PRO A 602 13.70 -13.49 -13.51
C PRO A 602 12.69 -12.47 -14.06
N PHE A 603 13.14 -11.64 -14.98
CA PHE A 603 12.30 -10.91 -15.91
C PHE A 603 12.41 -11.53 -17.29
N SER A 604 11.30 -11.74 -17.98
CA SER A 604 11.31 -12.13 -19.39
C SER A 604 10.17 -11.44 -20.15
N ALA A 605 10.42 -11.08 -21.38
CA ALA A 605 9.42 -10.48 -22.26
C ALA A 605 9.80 -10.67 -23.74
N LYS A 606 8.79 -10.74 -24.58
CA LYS A 606 8.96 -10.53 -26.00
C LYS A 606 8.54 -9.09 -26.33
N VAL A 607 9.49 -8.26 -26.75
CA VAL A 607 9.29 -6.86 -27.07
C VAL A 607 9.44 -6.70 -28.57
N ASP A 608 8.34 -6.41 -29.26
CA ASP A 608 8.26 -6.47 -30.73
C ASP A 608 8.78 -7.83 -31.24
N ASP A 609 9.92 -7.82 -31.95
CA ASP A 609 10.58 -9.03 -32.46
C ASP A 609 11.68 -9.57 -31.53
N SER A 610 11.94 -8.91 -30.39
CA SER A 610 13.06 -9.19 -29.51
C SER A 610 12.62 -10.02 -28.31
N THR A 611 13.39 -11.03 -27.95
CA THR A 611 13.25 -11.73 -26.67
C THR A 611 14.21 -11.13 -25.65
N VAL A 612 13.68 -10.64 -24.56
CA VAL A 612 14.44 -10.01 -23.47
C VAL A 612 14.35 -10.89 -22.22
N ASN A 613 15.49 -11.29 -21.69
CA ASN A 613 15.59 -11.93 -20.38
C ASN A 613 16.52 -11.09 -19.51
N ALA A 614 16.09 -10.81 -18.29
CA ALA A 614 16.86 -9.95 -17.41
C ALA A 614 16.72 -10.33 -15.93
N ASN A 615 17.74 -9.96 -15.16
CA ASN A 615 17.66 -9.85 -13.72
C ASN A 615 18.02 -8.41 -13.37
N LEU A 616 17.13 -7.74 -12.64
CA LEU A 616 17.24 -6.35 -12.31
C LEU A 616 17.21 -6.19 -10.80
N GLY A 617 18.02 -5.30 -10.26
CA GLY A 617 18.02 -4.99 -8.83
C GLY A 617 18.18 -3.49 -8.59
N ILE A 618 17.54 -3.02 -7.52
CA ILE A 618 17.63 -1.64 -7.07
C ILE A 618 17.92 -1.64 -5.57
N THR A 619 18.91 -0.88 -5.16
CA THR A 619 19.24 -0.66 -3.75
C THR A 619 19.44 0.83 -3.47
N ARG A 620 19.47 1.23 -2.18
CA ARG A 620 19.67 2.62 -1.76
C ARG A 620 18.66 3.57 -2.41
N PHE A 621 17.39 3.38 -2.15
CA PHE A 621 16.28 4.05 -2.85
C PHE A 621 16.34 5.59 -2.87
N GLU A 622 16.97 6.27 -1.90
CA GLU A 622 17.18 7.73 -1.93
C GLU A 622 18.23 8.14 -2.97
N LYS A 623 19.25 7.32 -3.17
CA LYS A 623 20.28 7.45 -4.18
C LYS A 623 20.46 6.09 -4.85
N PRO A 624 19.52 5.73 -5.76
CA PRO A 624 19.39 4.37 -6.22
C PRO A 624 20.64 3.85 -6.91
N VAL A 625 20.99 2.62 -6.55
CA VAL A 625 22.03 1.85 -7.21
C VAL A 625 21.37 0.71 -7.95
N PHE A 626 21.50 0.71 -9.26
CA PHE A 626 20.95 -0.28 -10.16
C PHE A 626 21.94 -1.41 -10.40
N SER A 627 21.42 -2.64 -10.40
CA SER A 627 22.15 -3.81 -10.87
C SER A 627 21.33 -4.49 -11.96
N PHE A 628 21.98 -5.00 -13.00
CA PHE A 628 21.28 -5.69 -14.07
C PHE A 628 22.14 -6.74 -14.75
N ASN A 629 21.49 -7.77 -15.24
CA ASN A 629 22.02 -8.73 -16.19
C ASN A 629 20.94 -8.92 -17.26
N VAL A 630 21.17 -8.46 -18.46
CA VAL A 630 20.19 -8.42 -19.53
C VAL A 630 20.71 -9.23 -20.72
N ASN A 631 19.88 -10.10 -21.24
CA ASN A 631 20.13 -10.89 -22.44
C ASN A 631 19.01 -10.64 -23.46
N ILE A 632 19.38 -10.17 -24.64
CA ILE A 632 18.46 -9.85 -25.73
C ILE A 632 18.90 -10.65 -26.96
N ASP A 633 18.00 -11.40 -27.56
CA ASP A 633 18.32 -12.19 -28.76
C ASP A 633 18.66 -11.29 -29.96
N LYS A 634 17.84 -10.29 -30.22
CA LYS A 634 18.05 -9.29 -31.29
C LYS A 634 17.45 -7.94 -30.91
N LEU A 635 18.10 -6.86 -31.31
CA LEU A 635 17.63 -5.52 -31.10
C LEU A 635 17.91 -4.63 -32.32
N ASP A 636 16.86 -4.14 -32.97
CA ASP A 636 16.96 -3.05 -33.94
C ASP A 636 16.73 -1.73 -33.19
N ALA A 637 17.82 -1.15 -32.65
CA ALA A 637 17.76 0.07 -31.86
C ALA A 637 17.33 1.29 -32.70
N ASP A 638 17.51 1.26 -34.02
CA ASP A 638 17.12 2.36 -34.90
C ASP A 638 15.60 2.58 -34.93
N ARG A 639 14.80 1.57 -34.55
CA ARG A 639 13.33 1.71 -34.43
C ARG A 639 12.91 2.58 -33.27
N TYR A 640 13.73 2.69 -32.25
CA TYR A 640 13.42 3.38 -31.00
C TYR A 640 14.10 4.74 -30.89
N ILE A 641 15.07 5.02 -31.76
CA ILE A 641 15.73 6.31 -31.86
C ILE A 641 14.93 7.16 -32.85
N THR A 642 14.23 8.15 -32.37
CA THR A 642 13.63 9.17 -33.24
C THR A 642 14.77 9.91 -33.92
N LYS A 643 14.87 9.78 -35.23
CA LYS A 643 15.69 10.69 -36.04
C LYS A 643 15.17 12.09 -35.72
N SER A 644 15.85 12.81 -34.87
CA SER A 644 15.70 14.24 -34.78
C SER A 644 15.96 14.75 -36.20
N GLU A 645 14.97 15.34 -36.86
CA GLU A 645 15.20 16.18 -38.00
C GLU A 645 16.08 17.33 -37.50
N ALA A 646 17.37 17.10 -37.49
CA ALA A 646 18.33 18.16 -37.38
C ALA A 646 18.24 19.00 -38.66
N LYS A 647 17.20 19.84 -38.71
CA LYS A 647 17.31 21.05 -39.50
C LYS A 647 18.55 21.75 -38.94
N SER A 648 19.52 21.91 -39.81
CA SER A 648 20.75 22.60 -39.58
C SER A 648 20.52 24.03 -39.05
N SER A 649 20.19 24.17 -37.79
CA SER A 649 20.43 25.41 -37.09
C SER A 649 21.90 25.33 -36.66
N GLY A 650 22.75 26.16 -37.22
CA GLY A 650 24.21 26.19 -37.01
C GLY A 650 24.64 26.55 -35.59
N GLU A 651 23.87 26.22 -34.59
CA GLU A 651 24.18 26.42 -33.17
C GLU A 651 24.73 25.13 -32.58
N ASP A 652 26.00 25.22 -32.11
CA ASP A 652 26.67 24.17 -31.37
C ASP A 652 26.07 24.10 -29.94
N LYS A 653 25.05 23.27 -29.73
CA LYS A 653 24.32 23.17 -28.47
C LYS A 653 25.06 22.28 -27.48
N PRO A 654 25.02 22.63 -26.18
CA PRO A 654 25.59 21.79 -25.12
C PRO A 654 24.97 20.40 -25.09
N LEU A 655 25.77 19.38 -24.83
CA LEU A 655 25.34 18.01 -24.64
C LEU A 655 24.64 17.87 -23.29
N ASP A 656 23.37 17.42 -23.30
CA ASP A 656 22.69 17.11 -22.05
C ASP A 656 23.09 15.71 -21.55
N LEU A 657 24.03 15.67 -20.61
CA LEU A 657 24.49 14.48 -19.90
C LEU A 657 23.98 14.42 -18.46
N SER A 658 22.96 15.22 -18.11
CA SER A 658 22.37 15.28 -16.76
C SER A 658 21.95 13.92 -16.26
N ALA A 659 21.40 13.07 -17.15
CA ALA A 659 21.01 11.69 -16.84
C ALA A 659 22.16 10.81 -16.32
N LEU A 660 23.40 11.09 -16.72
CA LEU A 660 24.57 10.33 -16.30
C LEU A 660 25.13 10.79 -14.95
N LYS A 661 24.96 12.08 -14.57
CA LYS A 661 25.55 12.69 -13.37
C LYS A 661 25.18 11.97 -12.07
N ASN A 662 23.97 11.47 -11.99
CA ASN A 662 23.43 10.80 -10.81
C ASN A 662 23.23 9.29 -11.02
N LEU A 663 23.72 8.74 -12.13
CA LEU A 663 23.57 7.32 -12.44
C LEU A 663 24.54 6.49 -11.60
N ASN A 664 23.99 5.61 -10.80
CA ASN A 664 24.74 4.56 -10.11
C ASN A 664 24.22 3.21 -10.61
N ALA A 665 25.04 2.50 -11.38
CA ALA A 665 24.59 1.25 -11.99
C ALA A 665 25.78 0.31 -12.22
N THR A 666 25.52 -0.98 -12.11
CA THR A 666 26.48 -2.01 -12.50
C THR A 666 25.73 -3.16 -13.15
N GLY A 667 26.28 -3.71 -14.22
CA GLY A 667 25.63 -4.85 -14.87
C GLY A 667 26.23 -5.22 -16.20
N GLU A 668 25.68 -6.28 -16.77
CA GLU A 668 26.07 -6.76 -18.08
C GLU A 668 24.85 -6.82 -19.00
N ALA A 669 25.07 -6.46 -20.26
CA ALA A 669 24.13 -6.69 -21.35
C ALA A 669 24.75 -7.56 -22.42
N LYS A 670 24.01 -8.58 -22.86
CA LYS A 670 24.38 -9.46 -23.96
C LYS A 670 23.30 -9.36 -25.02
N LEU A 671 23.71 -9.07 -26.24
CA LEU A 671 22.77 -9.02 -27.38
C LEU A 671 23.27 -9.98 -28.47
N GLY A 672 22.41 -10.88 -28.89
CA GLY A 672 22.71 -11.81 -29.95
C GLY A 672 22.95 -11.05 -31.27
N TRP A 673 22.10 -10.10 -31.57
CA TRP A 673 22.21 -9.21 -32.70
C TRP A 673 21.76 -7.79 -32.33
N LEU A 674 22.51 -6.80 -32.79
CA LEU A 674 22.22 -5.38 -32.57
C LEU A 674 22.40 -4.60 -33.87
N LYS A 675 21.39 -3.79 -34.21
CA LYS A 675 21.50 -2.75 -35.24
C LYS A 675 21.39 -1.39 -34.54
N LEU A 676 22.42 -0.56 -34.72
CA LEU A 676 22.47 0.79 -34.16
C LEU A 676 23.12 1.73 -35.18
N ALA A 677 22.44 2.83 -35.52
CA ALA A 677 22.86 3.77 -36.56
C ALA A 677 23.22 3.06 -37.88
N ASN A 678 22.36 2.11 -38.30
CA ASN A 678 22.52 1.18 -39.38
C ASN A 678 23.66 0.14 -39.25
N VAL A 679 24.61 0.31 -38.34
CA VAL A 679 25.69 -0.65 -38.07
C VAL A 679 25.12 -1.95 -37.50
N LYS A 680 25.46 -3.06 -38.08
CA LYS A 680 24.99 -4.41 -37.72
C LYS A 680 26.09 -5.13 -36.96
N THR A 681 25.76 -5.57 -35.75
CA THR A 681 26.67 -6.30 -34.88
C THR A 681 26.02 -7.57 -34.35
N SER A 682 26.82 -8.51 -33.93
CA SER A 682 26.36 -9.75 -33.29
C SER A 682 27.23 -10.09 -32.07
N ASN A 683 26.72 -10.96 -31.21
CA ASN A 683 27.39 -11.38 -29.97
C ASN A 683 27.93 -10.19 -29.13
N VAL A 684 27.12 -9.15 -29.07
CA VAL A 684 27.50 -7.93 -28.34
C VAL A 684 27.53 -8.21 -26.84
N ARG A 685 28.59 -7.78 -26.18
CA ARG A 685 28.74 -7.82 -24.73
C ARG A 685 29.13 -6.46 -24.22
N ILE A 686 28.37 -5.97 -23.26
CA ILE A 686 28.57 -4.66 -22.64
C ILE A 686 28.56 -4.85 -21.12
N GLY A 687 29.72 -4.66 -20.49
CA GLY A 687 29.79 -4.51 -19.04
C GLY A 687 29.69 -3.01 -18.71
N LEU A 688 28.73 -2.62 -17.88
CA LEU A 688 28.50 -1.23 -17.46
C LEU A 688 28.84 -1.07 -15.98
N LYS A 689 29.60 -0.04 -15.69
CA LYS A 689 29.81 0.47 -14.34
C LYS A 689 29.64 1.99 -14.33
N ALA A 690 28.65 2.46 -13.62
CA ALA A 690 28.37 3.88 -13.46
C ALA A 690 28.41 4.25 -11.98
N ASN A 691 29.07 5.34 -11.65
CA ASN A 691 29.17 5.87 -10.30
C ASN A 691 29.23 7.39 -10.34
N ASP A 692 28.12 8.03 -9.93
CA ASP A 692 28.01 9.48 -9.77
C ASP A 692 28.65 10.28 -10.94
N GLY A 693 28.23 10.02 -12.16
CA GLY A 693 28.67 10.73 -13.35
C GLY A 693 29.87 10.12 -14.09
N LEU A 694 30.56 9.14 -13.52
CA LEU A 694 31.57 8.35 -14.23
C LEU A 694 30.92 7.06 -14.73
N VAL A 695 30.80 6.95 -16.03
CA VAL A 695 30.24 5.76 -16.70
C VAL A 695 31.33 5.05 -17.48
N THR A 696 31.52 3.78 -17.24
CA THR A 696 32.50 2.94 -17.94
C THR A 696 31.79 1.74 -18.55
N LEU A 697 32.00 1.52 -19.83
CA LEU A 697 31.63 0.30 -20.53
C LEU A 697 32.89 -0.54 -20.73
N ALA A 698 32.98 -1.67 -20.04
CA ALA A 698 34.10 -2.61 -20.09
C ALA A 698 33.64 -4.02 -19.62
N PRO A 699 33.70 -5.07 -20.46
CA PRO A 699 34.06 -5.01 -21.86
C PRO A 699 33.01 -4.28 -22.72
N PHE A 700 33.45 -3.77 -23.88
CA PHE A 700 32.57 -3.36 -24.96
C PHE A 700 33.02 -4.09 -26.23
N SER A 701 32.40 -5.23 -26.48
CA SER A 701 32.80 -6.17 -27.49
C SER A 701 31.65 -6.64 -28.38
N ALA A 702 31.93 -6.95 -29.64
CA ALA A 702 30.98 -7.48 -30.60
C ALA A 702 31.69 -8.14 -31.79
N ASN A 703 30.94 -8.92 -32.53
CA ASN A 703 31.31 -9.32 -33.88
C ASN A 703 30.60 -8.42 -34.91
N LEU A 704 31.31 -7.97 -35.89
CA LEU A 704 30.76 -7.10 -36.95
C LEU A 704 31.53 -7.32 -38.26
N TYR A 705 30.83 -7.37 -39.39
CA TYR A 705 31.38 -7.43 -40.74
C TYR A 705 32.58 -8.41 -40.89
N ASP A 706 32.35 -9.69 -40.56
CA ASP A 706 33.31 -10.79 -40.57
C ASP A 706 34.41 -10.73 -39.52
N GLY A 707 34.51 -9.68 -38.75
CA GLY A 707 35.51 -9.50 -37.73
C GLY A 707 34.93 -9.39 -36.32
N SER A 708 35.75 -8.93 -35.41
CA SER A 708 35.40 -8.68 -34.00
C SER A 708 35.94 -7.32 -33.55
N MET A 709 35.27 -6.78 -32.59
CA MET A 709 35.71 -5.57 -31.85
C MET A 709 35.75 -5.88 -30.36
N ASP A 710 36.74 -5.35 -29.69
CA ASP A 710 36.85 -5.38 -28.22
C ASP A 710 37.47 -4.10 -27.70
N GLY A 711 36.97 -3.57 -26.58
CA GLY A 711 37.48 -2.36 -26.02
C GLY A 711 36.70 -1.84 -24.83
N THR A 712 36.89 -0.55 -24.59
CA THR A 712 36.28 0.16 -23.49
C THR A 712 35.82 1.56 -23.91
N LEU A 713 34.76 2.04 -23.28
CA LEU A 713 34.29 3.42 -23.37
C LEU A 713 34.13 3.98 -21.97
N SER A 714 34.65 5.15 -21.69
CA SER A 714 34.44 5.87 -20.44
C SER A 714 33.93 7.29 -20.71
N VAL A 715 32.91 7.68 -19.96
CA VAL A 715 32.31 9.03 -20.00
C VAL A 715 32.33 9.59 -18.60
N ASP A 716 33.03 10.70 -18.36
CA ASP A 716 33.00 11.44 -17.11
C ASP A 716 32.16 12.70 -17.30
N ALA A 717 30.95 12.69 -16.75
CA ALA A 717 29.96 13.78 -16.82
C ALA A 717 29.95 14.68 -15.57
N ARG A 718 30.89 14.50 -14.64
CA ARG A 718 30.91 15.22 -13.34
C ARG A 718 31.24 16.71 -13.49
N ALA A 719 32.07 17.04 -14.48
CA ALA A 719 32.43 18.42 -14.82
C ALA A 719 32.22 18.60 -16.33
N THR A 720 33.10 19.37 -17.02
CA THR A 720 33.11 19.37 -18.48
C THR A 720 33.28 17.94 -18.98
N PRO A 721 32.38 17.46 -19.80
CA PRO A 721 32.38 16.07 -20.24
C PRO A 721 33.71 15.61 -20.80
N ALA A 722 34.20 14.49 -20.28
CA ALA A 722 35.42 13.87 -20.80
C ALA A 722 35.07 12.44 -21.26
N ILE A 723 35.50 12.09 -22.45
CA ILE A 723 35.22 10.79 -23.08
C ILE A 723 36.54 10.13 -23.40
N ALA A 724 36.71 8.87 -23.02
CA ALA A 724 37.83 8.04 -23.43
C ALA A 724 37.30 6.80 -24.11
N PHE A 725 37.79 6.51 -25.28
CA PHE A 725 37.35 5.41 -26.13
C PHE A 725 38.55 4.61 -26.62
N LYS A 726 38.66 3.38 -26.21
CA LYS A 726 39.70 2.46 -26.65
C LYS A 726 39.05 1.28 -27.29
N GLN A 727 39.43 0.99 -28.56
CA GLN A 727 38.79 -0.04 -29.36
C GLN A 727 39.77 -0.74 -30.26
N ASP A 728 39.84 -2.06 -30.19
CA ASP A 728 40.59 -2.91 -31.08
C ASP A 728 39.62 -3.70 -31.96
N MET A 729 39.73 -3.54 -33.25
CA MET A 729 38.91 -4.24 -34.24
C MET A 729 39.81 -5.16 -35.07
N LYS A 730 39.42 -6.42 -35.26
CA LYS A 730 40.24 -7.43 -35.93
C LYS A 730 39.42 -8.14 -36.99
N GLY A 731 40.01 -8.27 -38.19
CA GLY A 731 39.40 -9.00 -39.30
C GLY A 731 38.16 -8.35 -39.90
N ILE A 732 37.97 -7.04 -39.66
CA ILE A 732 36.77 -6.30 -40.11
C ILE A 732 36.81 -6.10 -41.62
N ASN A 733 35.69 -6.39 -42.28
CA ASN A 733 35.44 -5.99 -43.66
C ASN A 733 34.98 -4.50 -43.63
N ILE A 734 35.88 -3.60 -43.97
CA ILE A 734 35.67 -2.15 -43.81
C ILE A 734 34.64 -1.58 -44.78
N GLY A 735 34.49 -2.12 -45.99
CA GLY A 735 33.56 -1.60 -46.99
C GLY A 735 32.11 -1.60 -46.52
N PRO A 736 31.52 -2.76 -46.18
CA PRO A 736 30.18 -2.83 -45.65
C PRO A 736 29.97 -2.01 -44.34
N LEU A 737 31.01 -1.94 -43.49
CA LEU A 737 30.97 -1.12 -42.31
C LEU A 737 30.80 0.37 -42.66
N LEU A 738 31.55 0.90 -43.61
CA LEU A 738 31.48 2.32 -44.00
C LEU A 738 30.15 2.62 -44.72
N VAL A 739 29.64 1.69 -45.53
CA VAL A 739 28.33 1.82 -46.16
C VAL A 739 27.23 1.95 -45.11
N ASP A 740 27.21 1.05 -44.15
CA ASP A 740 26.18 1.06 -43.12
C ASP A 740 26.33 2.24 -42.13
N ALA A 741 27.56 2.61 -41.74
CA ALA A 741 27.80 3.62 -40.73
C ALA A 741 27.71 5.07 -41.23
N ILE A 742 28.17 5.35 -42.46
CA ILE A 742 28.32 6.71 -42.99
C ILE A 742 27.85 6.85 -44.47
N GLU A 743 27.18 5.85 -45.02
CA GLU A 743 26.69 5.81 -46.40
C GLU A 743 27.83 6.04 -47.44
N ASN A 744 29.03 5.56 -47.13
CA ASN A 744 30.21 5.77 -47.92
C ASN A 744 30.86 4.45 -48.34
N ASP A 745 31.12 4.25 -49.63
CA ASP A 745 31.68 3.02 -50.19
C ASP A 745 33.13 3.20 -50.74
N MET A 746 33.81 4.32 -50.36
CA MET A 746 35.11 4.70 -50.94
C MET A 746 36.25 3.69 -50.60
N LEU A 747 36.15 2.94 -49.51
CA LEU A 747 37.25 2.08 -49.05
C LEU A 747 36.74 0.63 -48.87
N GLU A 748 37.41 -0.32 -49.49
CA GLU A 748 37.20 -1.75 -49.30
C GLU A 748 38.47 -2.37 -48.71
N GLY A 749 38.33 -3.51 -48.07
CA GLY A 749 39.43 -4.31 -47.56
C GLY A 749 39.09 -4.93 -46.18
N LYS A 750 39.85 -5.93 -45.81
CA LYS A 750 39.70 -6.63 -44.57
C LYS A 750 40.89 -6.39 -43.66
N GLY A 751 40.70 -6.05 -42.39
CA GLY A 751 41.87 -5.76 -41.56
C GLY A 751 41.58 -5.43 -40.12
N THR A 752 42.50 -4.64 -39.56
CA THR A 752 42.48 -4.24 -38.17
C THR A 752 42.39 -2.72 -38.07
N LEU A 753 41.67 -2.27 -37.06
CA LEU A 753 41.59 -0.88 -36.67
C LEU A 753 41.78 -0.79 -35.14
N ALA A 754 42.77 -0.01 -34.69
CA ALA A 754 43.01 0.23 -33.28
C ALA A 754 42.82 1.72 -33.00
N LEU A 755 42.05 2.02 -31.99
CA LEU A 755 41.75 3.37 -31.56
C LEU A 755 42.02 3.50 -30.06
N ASP A 756 42.74 4.54 -29.66
CA ASP A 756 42.86 4.97 -28.26
C ASP A 756 42.73 6.48 -28.23
N ILE A 757 41.55 6.96 -27.99
CA ILE A 757 41.11 8.33 -28.17
C ILE A 757 40.54 8.88 -26.87
N LYS A 758 40.94 10.14 -26.54
CA LYS A 758 40.34 10.88 -25.44
C LYS A 758 39.87 12.21 -25.97
N THR A 759 38.83 12.75 -25.37
CA THR A 759 38.36 14.10 -25.70
C THR A 759 37.68 14.75 -24.49
N ARG A 760 37.58 16.06 -24.52
CA ARG A 760 36.89 16.84 -23.51
C ARG A 760 36.15 18.00 -24.19
N GLY A 761 34.90 18.23 -23.82
CA GLY A 761 34.10 19.33 -24.36
C GLY A 761 32.63 19.20 -23.93
N ASP A 762 31.91 20.28 -23.90
CA ASP A 762 30.48 20.38 -23.57
C ASP A 762 29.60 20.39 -24.80
N THR A 763 30.17 20.57 -26.01
CA THR A 763 29.47 20.52 -27.28
C THR A 763 30.11 19.52 -28.24
N VAL A 764 29.37 19.11 -29.30
CA VAL A 764 29.92 18.20 -30.32
C VAL A 764 31.16 18.80 -30.98
N LEU A 765 31.18 20.09 -31.25
CA LEU A 765 32.32 20.78 -31.84
C LEU A 765 33.50 20.82 -30.86
N ALA A 766 33.26 21.13 -29.58
CA ALA A 766 34.28 21.11 -28.55
C ALA A 766 34.91 19.72 -28.40
N LEU A 767 34.09 18.65 -28.40
CA LEU A 767 34.59 17.28 -28.38
C LEU A 767 35.47 16.96 -29.60
N LYS A 768 35.04 17.35 -30.82
CA LYS A 768 35.84 17.17 -32.03
C LYS A 768 37.17 17.87 -31.96
N LYS A 769 37.18 19.11 -31.50
CA LYS A 769 38.39 19.92 -31.32
C LYS A 769 39.26 19.46 -30.14
N GLY A 770 38.68 18.81 -29.17
CA GLY A 770 39.35 18.26 -28.00
C GLY A 770 39.93 16.85 -28.19
N LEU A 771 39.81 16.26 -29.38
CA LEU A 771 40.31 14.90 -29.64
C LEU A 771 41.84 14.81 -29.51
N ASP A 772 42.30 13.87 -28.70
CA ASP A 772 43.70 13.51 -28.48
C ASP A 772 43.83 11.98 -28.46
N GLY A 773 44.92 11.43 -28.95
CA GLY A 773 45.17 10.00 -28.89
C GLY A 773 45.84 9.42 -30.12
N THR A 774 45.57 8.19 -30.39
CA THR A 774 46.16 7.45 -31.53
C THR A 774 45.11 6.63 -32.27
N ALA A 775 45.31 6.47 -33.57
CA ALA A 775 44.53 5.53 -34.40
C ALA A 775 45.50 4.78 -35.32
N ALA A 776 45.26 3.52 -35.56
CA ALA A 776 46.04 2.73 -36.50
C ALA A 776 45.13 1.84 -37.33
N ILE A 777 45.36 1.79 -38.63
CA ILE A 777 44.59 0.97 -39.56
C ILE A 777 45.58 0.10 -40.35
N ARG A 778 45.18 -1.15 -40.52
CA ARG A 778 45.85 -2.10 -41.43
C ARG A 778 44.79 -2.86 -42.20
N LEU A 779 44.78 -2.68 -43.49
CA LEU A 779 43.86 -3.38 -44.41
C LEU A 779 44.62 -4.27 -45.36
N ALA A 780 44.06 -5.37 -45.72
CA ALA A 780 44.54 -6.29 -46.79
C ALA A 780 43.44 -6.46 -47.84
N ASP A 781 43.89 -6.79 -49.04
CA ASP A 781 43.04 -7.21 -50.19
C ASP A 781 41.86 -6.26 -50.40
N GLY A 782 42.12 -4.99 -50.57
CA GLY A 782 41.09 -3.95 -50.66
C GLY A 782 41.24 -3.07 -51.88
N ALA A 783 40.40 -2.04 -51.91
CA ALA A 783 40.39 -1.04 -52.99
C ALA A 783 40.00 0.33 -52.46
N VAL A 784 40.54 1.38 -52.98
CA VAL A 784 40.04 2.77 -52.85
C VAL A 784 39.20 3.07 -54.07
N LYS A 785 37.89 3.26 -53.87
CA LYS A 785 36.94 3.57 -54.95
C LYS A 785 36.89 5.09 -55.25
N GLY A 786 36.44 5.46 -56.40
CA GLY A 786 36.34 6.86 -56.84
C GLY A 786 37.66 7.47 -57.35
N VAL A 787 38.76 6.80 -57.17
CA VAL A 787 40.12 7.23 -57.62
C VAL A 787 40.80 6.08 -58.37
N ASP A 788 40.93 6.19 -59.69
CA ASP A 788 41.75 5.28 -60.48
C ASP A 788 43.10 5.94 -60.71
N ILE A 789 44.05 5.69 -59.79
CA ILE A 789 45.38 6.30 -59.90
C ILE A 789 46.11 5.69 -61.09
N ALA A 790 45.96 4.39 -61.38
CA ALA A 790 46.63 3.75 -62.50
C ALA A 790 46.07 4.24 -63.84
N GLY A 791 44.73 4.38 -63.96
CA GLY A 791 44.09 4.94 -65.16
C GLY A 791 44.48 6.41 -65.39
N THR A 792 44.50 7.21 -64.30
CA THR A 792 44.95 8.61 -64.39
C THR A 792 46.42 8.70 -64.85
N LEU A 793 47.28 7.87 -64.36
CA LEU A 793 48.69 7.80 -64.83
C LEU A 793 48.81 7.36 -66.31
N ARG A 794 47.97 6.41 -66.76
CA ARG A 794 47.90 6.05 -68.21
C ARG A 794 47.43 7.25 -69.05
N ASP A 795 46.45 8.01 -68.57
CA ASP A 795 45.95 9.19 -69.23
C ASP A 795 47.03 10.30 -69.30
N ILE A 796 47.82 10.49 -68.28
CA ILE A 796 48.98 11.44 -68.24
C ILE A 796 50.01 10.95 -69.25
N LYS A 797 50.38 9.65 -69.30
CA LYS A 797 51.31 9.09 -70.28
C LYS A 797 50.85 9.28 -71.71
N ASN A 798 49.54 8.99 -71.97
CA ASN A 798 48.97 9.14 -73.30
C ASN A 798 48.98 10.58 -73.79
N LYS A 799 48.75 11.55 -72.90
CA LYS A 799 48.84 12.95 -73.16
C LYS A 799 50.27 13.40 -73.38
N LEU A 800 51.23 12.80 -72.71
CA LEU A 800 52.67 13.05 -72.89
C LEU A 800 53.19 12.46 -74.22
N ASN A 801 52.61 11.35 -74.77
CA ASN A 801 53.04 10.67 -76.04
C ASN A 801 52.25 11.09 -77.27
N PHE A 802 51.33 12.07 -77.18
CA PHE A 802 50.49 12.55 -78.29
C PHE A 802 49.72 11.45 -79.07
N GLN A 803 49.42 10.32 -78.42
CA GLN A 803 48.59 9.26 -78.97
C GLN A 803 47.12 9.45 -78.44
N SER A 804 46.24 9.79 -79.35
CA SER A 804 44.81 9.83 -79.10
C SER A 804 44.25 8.42 -79.31
N ASN A 805 43.98 7.72 -78.24
CA ASN A 805 43.11 6.54 -78.25
C ASN A 805 41.90 6.71 -77.36
N THR A 806 40.77 6.46 -77.96
CA THR A 806 39.43 6.45 -77.32
C THR A 806 39.43 5.50 -76.15
N LEU A 807 39.26 6.08 -74.95
CA LEU A 807 39.06 5.35 -73.69
C LEU A 807 37.66 4.75 -73.71
N GLY A 808 37.59 3.43 -73.61
CA GLY A 808 36.31 2.71 -73.42
C GLY A 808 35.70 3.16 -72.09
N ALA A 809 34.49 3.62 -72.16
CA ALA A 809 33.64 3.90 -71.01
C ALA A 809 33.32 2.56 -70.31
N ASP A 810 33.35 2.54 -68.98
CA ASP A 810 32.87 1.51 -68.03
C ASP A 810 33.92 0.61 -67.35
N GLN A 811 34.93 1.26 -66.74
CA GLN A 811 35.59 0.65 -65.59
C GLN A 811 35.30 1.49 -64.38
N LYS A 812 34.61 0.86 -63.37
CA LYS A 812 34.42 1.52 -62.06
C LYS A 812 35.78 1.99 -61.54
N LYS A 813 35.95 3.29 -61.41
CA LYS A 813 37.21 3.93 -60.96
C LYS A 813 37.54 3.41 -59.58
N LYS A 814 38.60 2.57 -59.46
CA LYS A 814 39.12 2.08 -58.17
C LYS A 814 40.64 1.85 -58.25
N THR A 815 41.29 1.93 -57.13
CA THR A 815 42.69 1.56 -56.98
C THR A 815 42.77 0.37 -56.01
N ASP A 816 43.05 -0.82 -56.53
CA ASP A 816 43.22 -2.04 -55.72
C ASP A 816 44.52 -2.01 -54.97
N PHE A 817 44.55 -2.53 -53.77
CA PHE A 817 45.77 -2.76 -52.98
C PHE A 817 45.76 -4.12 -52.29
N SER A 818 46.95 -4.67 -52.10
CA SER A 818 47.15 -5.91 -51.32
C SER A 818 47.33 -5.63 -49.83
N GLU A 819 47.90 -4.46 -49.49
CA GLU A 819 48.06 -4.02 -48.08
C GLU A 819 47.99 -2.51 -48.02
N MET A 820 47.34 -2.00 -46.98
CA MET A 820 47.33 -0.59 -46.61
C MET A 820 47.52 -0.43 -45.12
N THR A 821 48.48 0.32 -44.68
CA THR A 821 48.75 0.64 -43.29
C THR A 821 48.88 2.15 -43.07
N ALA A 822 48.36 2.65 -41.99
CA ALA A 822 48.55 4.00 -41.55
C ALA A 822 48.38 4.11 -40.03
N SER A 823 49.19 4.95 -39.41
CA SER A 823 49.02 5.32 -38.03
C SER A 823 48.85 6.83 -37.86
N PHE A 824 48.02 7.23 -36.94
CA PHE A 824 47.67 8.63 -36.70
C PHE A 824 47.97 9.00 -35.25
N LYS A 825 48.63 10.13 -35.07
CA LYS A 825 48.69 10.83 -33.80
C LYS A 825 47.69 11.94 -33.81
N ILE A 826 46.76 11.90 -32.90
CA ILE A 826 45.65 12.84 -32.83
C ILE A 826 45.98 13.82 -31.69
N ALA A 827 45.98 15.11 -32.00
CA ALA A 827 46.17 16.18 -31.04
C ALA A 827 45.25 17.36 -31.36
N LYS A 828 44.50 17.81 -30.37
CA LYS A 828 43.58 18.97 -30.51
C LYS A 828 42.68 18.88 -31.74
N GLY A 829 42.17 17.70 -32.00
CA GLY A 829 41.26 17.44 -33.11
C GLY A 829 41.90 17.25 -34.47
N VAL A 830 43.22 17.30 -34.58
CA VAL A 830 43.94 17.05 -35.83
C VAL A 830 44.65 15.70 -35.76
N ALA A 831 44.29 14.80 -36.66
CA ALA A 831 44.95 13.51 -36.82
C ALA A 831 46.08 13.64 -37.83
N HIS A 832 47.33 13.62 -37.35
CA HIS A 832 48.56 13.68 -38.11
C HIS A 832 49.03 12.30 -38.48
N ASN A 833 49.40 12.10 -39.77
CA ASN A 833 49.90 10.85 -40.27
C ASN A 833 51.19 11.10 -41.10
N GLU A 834 52.21 10.27 -40.91
CA GLU A 834 53.44 10.27 -41.67
C GLU A 834 53.79 8.95 -42.33
N ASP A 835 53.09 7.89 -42.02
CA ASP A 835 53.49 6.54 -42.33
C ASP A 835 52.46 5.77 -43.20
N LEU A 836 51.59 6.47 -43.93
CA LEU A 836 50.70 5.79 -44.86
C LEU A 836 51.56 4.98 -45.83
N SER A 837 51.30 3.70 -45.89
CA SER A 837 51.90 2.78 -46.85
C SER A 837 50.80 1.93 -47.46
N MET A 838 50.66 2.01 -48.78
CA MET A 838 49.72 1.18 -49.54
C MET A 838 50.47 0.49 -50.65
N LYS A 839 50.32 -0.79 -50.72
CA LYS A 839 50.89 -1.68 -51.76
C LYS A 839 49.82 -2.06 -52.74
N SER A 840 49.91 -1.57 -53.96
CA SER A 840 49.08 -1.95 -55.10
C SER A 840 49.94 -2.74 -56.10
N PRO A 841 49.30 -3.55 -57.00
CA PRO A 841 50.07 -4.28 -58.01
C PRO A 841 50.95 -3.40 -58.84
N LEU A 842 50.49 -2.19 -59.14
CA LEU A 842 51.25 -1.23 -60.00
C LEU A 842 51.88 -0.06 -59.25
N LEU A 843 51.54 0.14 -58.00
CA LEU A 843 51.85 1.31 -57.20
C LEU A 843 52.35 0.98 -55.79
N ARG A 844 53.25 1.79 -55.28
CA ARG A 844 53.53 1.97 -53.88
C ARG A 844 53.09 3.35 -53.50
N VAL A 845 52.12 3.47 -52.60
CA VAL A 845 51.65 4.80 -52.18
C VAL A 845 52.12 5.03 -50.75
N THR A 846 52.88 6.09 -50.59
CA THR A 846 53.13 6.61 -49.26
C THR A 846 52.33 7.90 -49.10
N GLY A 847 52.09 8.32 -47.86
CA GLY A 847 51.34 9.53 -47.62
C GLY A 847 51.64 10.15 -46.28
N SER A 848 51.44 11.46 -46.21
CA SER A 848 51.59 12.18 -44.98
C SER A 848 50.70 13.44 -44.98
N GLY A 849 50.29 13.87 -43.80
CA GLY A 849 49.50 15.09 -43.66
C GLY A 849 48.53 15.06 -42.51
N ASP A 850 47.63 16.01 -42.51
CA ASP A 850 46.73 16.31 -41.42
C ASP A 850 45.27 16.12 -41.84
N ILE A 851 44.54 15.42 -41.00
CA ILE A 851 43.08 15.30 -41.06
C ILE A 851 42.53 16.10 -39.88
N ASP A 852 42.08 17.31 -40.12
CA ASP A 852 41.48 18.18 -39.11
C ASP A 852 40.03 17.77 -38.87
N ILE A 853 39.82 16.88 -37.91
CA ILE A 853 38.48 16.35 -37.53
C ILE A 853 37.69 17.50 -36.86
N GLY A 854 38.37 18.34 -36.11
CA GLY A 854 37.80 19.48 -35.37
C GLY A 854 37.09 20.45 -36.32
N ASN A 855 37.69 20.79 -37.44
CA ASN A 855 37.15 21.70 -38.42
C ASN A 855 36.64 21.01 -39.70
N SER A 856 36.70 19.69 -39.75
CA SER A 856 36.26 18.84 -40.89
C SER A 856 37.02 19.18 -42.17
N MET A 857 38.32 19.35 -42.09
CA MET A 857 39.21 19.75 -43.21
C MET A 857 40.29 18.72 -43.44
N LEU A 858 40.67 18.60 -44.71
CA LEU A 858 41.80 17.77 -45.16
C LEU A 858 42.96 18.64 -45.63
N ASN A 859 44.16 18.22 -45.25
CA ASN A 859 45.44 18.69 -45.78
C ASN A 859 46.42 17.55 -45.85
N TYR A 860 46.27 16.70 -46.88
CA TYR A 860 46.96 15.43 -46.96
C TYR A 860 47.67 15.30 -48.30
N THR A 861 48.86 14.67 -48.31
CA THR A 861 49.58 14.42 -49.54
C THR A 861 49.85 12.93 -49.72
N ALA A 862 49.26 12.34 -50.72
CA ALA A 862 49.54 10.98 -51.13
C ALA A 862 50.61 10.96 -52.22
N ARG A 863 51.54 10.04 -52.14
CA ARG A 863 52.69 9.90 -53.07
C ARG A 863 52.72 8.56 -53.71
N PRO A 864 51.88 8.28 -54.75
CA PRO A 864 51.95 7.04 -55.50
C PRO A 864 53.23 7.01 -56.31
N THR A 865 53.98 5.93 -56.20
CA THR A 865 55.19 5.62 -56.94
C THR A 865 54.91 4.41 -57.84
N VAL A 866 55.15 4.46 -59.15
CA VAL A 866 54.98 3.37 -60.07
C VAL A 866 56.04 2.31 -59.81
N VAL A 867 55.70 1.05 -59.73
CA VAL A 867 56.59 -0.09 -59.48
C VAL A 867 56.68 -0.98 -60.64
N ASN A 868 57.85 -1.56 -60.85
CA ASN A 868 58.14 -2.47 -62.03
C ASN A 868 57.55 -3.88 -61.81
N THR A 869 56.26 -4.03 -62.12
CA THR A 869 55.66 -5.36 -62.20
C THR A 869 54.96 -5.53 -63.53
N THR A 870 55.69 -6.00 -64.50
CA THR A 870 55.31 -5.90 -65.90
C THR A 870 54.57 -7.09 -66.46
N LYS A 871 54.29 -8.12 -65.70
CA LYS A 871 53.59 -9.33 -66.26
C LYS A 871 52.27 -9.55 -65.60
N GLY A 872 51.18 -9.28 -66.32
CA GLY A 872 49.85 -9.84 -66.04
C GLY A 872 48.67 -8.87 -65.83
N GLN A 873 48.84 -7.52 -65.66
CA GLN A 873 47.71 -6.58 -65.44
C GLN A 873 47.81 -5.24 -66.21
N GLY A 874 48.28 -5.32 -67.52
CA GLY A 874 48.39 -4.08 -68.31
C GLY A 874 49.61 -3.20 -67.94
N GLY A 875 50.62 -3.71 -67.25
CA GLY A 875 51.75 -2.97 -66.70
C GLY A 875 52.71 -2.46 -67.79
N ALA A 876 52.74 -3.07 -68.98
CA ALA A 876 53.55 -2.66 -70.14
C ALA A 876 53.28 -1.22 -70.57
N ASP A 877 52.03 -0.75 -70.37
CA ASP A 877 51.61 0.56 -70.77
C ASP A 877 52.14 1.72 -69.91
N ILE A 878 52.62 1.42 -68.73
CA ILE A 878 53.12 2.47 -67.77
C ILE A 878 54.61 2.27 -67.42
N ASP A 879 55.28 1.38 -68.07
CA ASP A 879 56.72 1.08 -67.82
C ASP A 879 57.62 2.36 -67.92
N ALA A 880 57.28 3.26 -68.82
CA ALA A 880 58.01 4.52 -68.97
C ALA A 880 57.88 5.41 -67.71
N LEU A 881 56.91 5.19 -66.85
CA LEU A 881 56.70 5.92 -65.60
C LEU A 881 57.27 5.17 -64.38
N ASN A 882 57.91 4.08 -64.57
CA ASN A 882 58.43 3.21 -63.53
C ASN A 882 59.37 3.99 -62.57
N GLY A 883 59.11 3.86 -61.26
CA GLY A 883 59.84 4.50 -60.22
C GLY A 883 59.59 6.04 -60.06
N LEU A 884 58.66 6.64 -60.86
CA LEU A 884 58.23 7.99 -60.69
C LEU A 884 57.18 8.08 -59.61
N THR A 885 57.34 9.13 -58.77
CA THR A 885 56.39 9.49 -57.69
C THR A 885 55.58 10.67 -58.17
N PHE A 886 54.27 10.56 -57.98
CA PHE A 886 53.27 11.57 -58.36
C PHE A 886 52.57 12.13 -57.13
N PRO A 887 53.08 13.18 -56.50
CA PRO A 887 52.43 13.73 -55.29
C PRO A 887 51.05 14.28 -55.62
N VAL A 888 50.03 13.83 -54.88
CA VAL A 888 48.68 14.24 -54.99
C VAL A 888 48.26 14.90 -53.67
N LYS A 889 47.96 16.17 -53.70
CA LYS A 889 47.45 16.92 -52.55
C LYS A 889 45.93 16.78 -52.51
N VAL A 890 45.42 16.42 -51.33
CA VAL A 890 43.98 16.35 -50.99
C VAL A 890 43.74 17.42 -49.97
N THR A 891 42.97 18.43 -50.29
CA THR A 891 42.70 19.57 -49.40
C THR A 891 41.23 19.96 -49.42
N GLY A 892 40.80 20.72 -48.40
CA GLY A 892 39.45 21.27 -48.33
C GLY A 892 38.53 20.48 -47.36
N PRO A 893 37.27 20.82 -47.36
CA PRO A 893 36.32 20.19 -46.41
C PRO A 893 36.02 18.71 -46.78
N PHE A 894 35.69 17.91 -45.78
CA PHE A 894 35.34 16.47 -45.95
C PHE A 894 34.21 16.30 -46.95
N SER A 895 33.27 17.24 -47.02
CA SER A 895 32.11 17.19 -47.90
C SER A 895 32.46 17.48 -49.39
N ALA A 896 33.57 18.16 -49.65
CA ALA A 896 33.98 18.55 -51.00
C ALA A 896 35.51 18.60 -51.08
N PRO A 897 36.23 17.47 -51.02
CA PRO A 897 37.67 17.43 -51.09
C PRO A 897 38.17 17.84 -52.46
N LYS A 898 39.24 18.62 -52.50
CA LYS A 898 39.91 19.07 -53.74
C LYS A 898 41.17 18.22 -53.92
N TYR A 899 41.36 17.71 -55.16
CA TYR A 899 42.53 16.94 -55.53
C TYR A 899 43.40 17.75 -56.47
N GLY A 900 44.65 17.84 -56.15
CA GLY A 900 45.61 18.58 -56.98
C GLY A 900 46.95 17.80 -57.14
N PHE A 901 47.46 17.73 -58.36
CA PHE A 901 48.79 17.17 -58.61
C PHE A 901 49.87 18.26 -58.36
N ASP A 902 50.95 17.89 -57.68
CA ASP A 902 52.08 18.74 -57.52
C ASP A 902 53.03 18.63 -58.77
N PHE A 903 52.62 19.36 -59.83
CA PHE A 903 53.36 19.27 -61.10
C PHE A 903 54.81 19.79 -61.00
N ALA A 904 55.14 20.68 -60.09
CA ALA A 904 56.55 21.14 -59.86
C ALA A 904 57.42 20.01 -59.31
N ALA A 905 56.85 19.24 -58.34
CA ALA A 905 57.55 18.07 -57.79
C ALA A 905 57.70 16.97 -58.86
N ILE A 906 56.64 16.75 -59.69
CA ILE A 906 56.67 15.79 -60.80
C ILE A 906 57.73 16.17 -61.88
N GLY A 907 57.73 17.45 -62.28
CA GLY A 907 58.70 17.92 -63.28
C GLY A 907 60.17 17.85 -62.78
N THR A 908 60.37 18.12 -61.51
CA THR A 908 61.74 18.00 -60.89
C THR A 908 62.19 16.51 -60.88
N GLU A 909 61.30 15.58 -60.60
CA GLU A 909 61.60 14.12 -60.61
C GLU A 909 61.83 13.57 -61.98
N ILE A 910 61.11 14.07 -62.98
CA ILE A 910 61.29 13.73 -64.38
C ILE A 910 62.63 14.25 -64.91
N ALA A 911 62.99 15.51 -64.57
CA ALA A 911 64.23 16.18 -64.89
C ALA A 911 65.41 15.39 -64.33
N LYS A 912 65.36 15.02 -63.06
CA LYS A 912 66.38 14.23 -62.36
C LYS A 912 66.70 12.90 -63.03
N ARG A 913 65.77 12.31 -63.71
CA ARG A 913 65.90 10.92 -64.38
C ARG A 913 66.29 10.97 -65.81
N ASN A 914 66.56 12.14 -66.43
CA ASN A 914 66.86 12.22 -67.87
C ASN A 914 65.78 11.61 -68.76
N LEU A 915 64.54 11.54 -68.38
CA LEU A 915 63.45 10.95 -69.19
C LEU A 915 63.05 11.85 -70.36
N LEU A 916 63.64 13.03 -70.50
CA LEU A 916 63.38 13.94 -71.61
C LEU A 916 64.31 13.74 -72.85
N LYS A 917 65.24 12.80 -72.81
CA LYS A 917 66.07 12.49 -73.97
C LYS A 917 65.29 11.62 -74.93
N GLY A 918 64.49 12.25 -75.79
CA GLY A 918 63.77 11.52 -76.88
C GLY A 918 62.28 11.91 -77.06
N THR A 919 61.73 12.80 -76.31
CA THR A 919 60.38 13.30 -76.56
C THR A 919 60.49 14.80 -76.92
N LYS A 920 59.61 15.30 -77.86
CA LYS A 920 59.46 16.71 -78.21
C LYS A 920 59.04 17.44 -76.95
N ALA A 921 59.99 18.23 -76.36
CA ALA A 921 59.88 18.68 -74.99
C ALA A 921 59.10 20.01 -74.82
N GLU A 922 58.53 20.57 -75.91
CA GLU A 922 57.82 21.91 -75.79
C GLU A 922 56.74 21.99 -74.74
N PRO A 923 55.85 21.07 -74.54
CA PRO A 923 54.88 21.22 -73.49
C PRO A 923 55.41 21.11 -72.01
N LEU A 924 56.50 20.39 -71.86
CA LEU A 924 57.15 20.20 -70.52
C LEU A 924 58.09 21.33 -70.20
N GLN A 925 58.63 22.03 -71.19
CA GLN A 925 59.47 23.21 -70.95
C GLN A 925 58.58 24.38 -70.51
N GLN A 926 57.35 24.55 -71.02
CA GLN A 926 56.40 25.57 -70.53
C GLN A 926 55.94 25.28 -69.10
N LEU A 927 55.91 24.04 -68.68
CA LEU A 927 55.64 23.67 -67.34
C LEU A 927 56.74 24.00 -66.34
N LEU A 928 57.98 24.09 -66.85
CA LEU A 928 59.20 24.43 -66.02
C LEU A 928 59.47 25.94 -66.00
N GLU A 929 59.00 26.75 -66.97
CA GLU A 929 59.32 28.15 -67.11
C GLU A 929 58.31 29.14 -66.51
N GLY A 930 57.39 28.71 -65.67
CA GLY A 930 56.77 29.72 -64.79
C GLY A 930 55.23 29.96 -64.92
N ASN A 931 54.51 29.35 -65.87
CA ASN A 931 53.06 29.57 -65.97
C ASN A 931 52.27 28.23 -65.69
N LYS A 932 52.35 27.88 -64.47
CA LYS A 932 51.95 26.53 -63.99
C LYS A 932 50.45 26.23 -64.04
N GLU A 933 49.62 27.25 -64.00
CA GLU A 933 48.16 27.06 -64.04
C GLU A 933 47.59 27.11 -65.46
N ASP A 934 48.14 27.88 -66.38
CA ASP A 934 47.62 28.04 -67.73
C ASP A 934 48.05 26.86 -68.65
N ALA A 935 49.21 26.30 -68.43
CA ALA A 935 49.65 25.12 -69.14
C ALA A 935 48.76 23.89 -68.80
N LEU A 936 48.30 23.81 -67.61
CA LEU A 936 47.43 22.75 -67.16
C LEU A 936 46.00 22.96 -67.64
N LYS A 937 45.49 24.17 -67.54
CA LYS A 937 44.20 24.52 -68.11
C LYS A 937 44.18 24.27 -69.63
N GLY A 938 45.22 24.58 -70.33
CA GLY A 938 45.38 24.28 -71.75
C GLY A 938 45.39 22.75 -72.06
N LEU A 939 45.88 21.92 -71.15
CA LEU A 939 45.87 20.47 -71.28
C LEU A 939 44.56 19.84 -70.82
N LEU A 940 43.84 20.48 -69.92
CA LEU A 940 42.57 19.96 -69.42
C LEU A 940 41.36 20.55 -70.19
N ASP A 941 41.44 21.76 -70.72
CA ASP A 941 40.34 22.41 -71.46
C ASP A 941 40.22 22.03 -72.93
N ARG A 942 41.17 21.25 -73.51
CA ARG A 942 41.05 20.75 -74.93
C ARG A 942 39.94 19.71 -75.11
N LYS A 943 39.14 19.39 -74.13
CA LYS A 943 38.02 18.45 -74.24
C LYS A 943 36.63 19.13 -74.02
N LYS A 944 36.54 20.43 -74.10
CA LYS A 944 35.18 21.06 -74.10
C LYS A 944 35.00 21.82 -75.39
N LYS A 945 34.78 21.15 -76.52
CA LYS A 945 33.96 21.72 -77.63
C LYS A 945 32.52 21.57 -77.18
N PRO A 946 31.74 22.65 -77.38
CA PRO A 946 30.31 22.63 -77.10
C PRO A 946 29.57 21.69 -78.03
N VAL A 947 28.81 20.79 -77.46
CA VAL A 947 27.79 20.08 -78.26
C VAL A 947 26.68 21.10 -78.52
N GLU A 948 26.49 21.47 -79.80
CA GLU A 948 25.35 22.21 -80.27
C GLU A 948 24.04 21.52 -79.84
N GLN A 949 23.24 22.26 -79.18
CA GLN A 949 21.85 21.92 -78.91
C GLN A 949 21.10 21.77 -80.19
N PRO A 950 20.34 20.69 -80.45
CA PRO A 950 19.40 20.62 -81.53
C PRO A 950 18.22 21.59 -81.21
N ALA A 951 17.80 22.34 -82.30
CA ALA A 951 16.69 23.27 -82.32
C ALA A 951 15.36 22.57 -81.89
N PRO A 952 14.43 23.31 -81.25
CA PRO A 952 13.18 22.78 -80.84
C PRO A 952 12.21 22.50 -81.95
N VAL A 953 11.61 21.33 -81.94
CA VAL A 953 10.51 20.96 -82.82
C VAL A 953 9.21 21.57 -82.27
N PRO A 954 8.29 22.09 -83.15
CA PRO A 954 7.14 22.86 -82.71
C PRO A 954 6.06 21.99 -82.02
N GLN A 955 5.50 22.52 -80.97
CA GLN A 955 4.30 22.00 -80.34
C GLN A 955 3.09 22.20 -81.20
N GLU A 956 2.32 21.22 -81.48
CA GLU A 956 0.99 21.24 -82.02
C GLU A 956 -0.05 21.35 -80.92
N ASN A 957 -1.02 22.24 -81.15
CA ASN A 957 -2.07 22.69 -80.18
C ASN A 957 -3.02 21.59 -79.73
N ALA A 958 -3.44 21.65 -78.44
CA ALA A 958 -4.77 21.19 -78.03
C ALA A 958 -5.34 22.08 -76.95
N VAL A 959 -6.23 22.86 -77.34
CA VAL A 959 -7.53 23.40 -76.88
C VAL A 959 -7.77 23.37 -75.35
N THR A 960 -7.88 24.55 -74.79
CA THR A 960 -8.54 24.92 -73.49
C THR A 960 -10.08 25.03 -73.69
N PRO A 961 -10.87 24.77 -72.64
CA PRO A 961 -12.02 25.63 -72.31
C PRO A 961 -11.98 26.11 -70.84
N PRO A 962 -12.92 27.05 -70.55
CA PRO A 962 -12.53 28.28 -69.86
C PRO A 962 -12.82 28.39 -68.37
N ALA A 963 -12.26 29.41 -67.79
CA ALA A 963 -12.30 29.81 -66.40
C ALA A 963 -13.71 30.08 -65.82
N GLU A 964 -13.94 29.72 -64.60
CA GLU A 964 -14.90 30.34 -63.71
C GLU A 964 -14.20 30.96 -62.48
N GLN A 965 -14.43 32.25 -62.35
CA GLN A 965 -13.95 33.07 -61.25
C GLN A 965 -14.72 32.71 -59.97
N GLN A 966 -14.03 32.44 -58.88
CA GLN A 966 -14.58 32.67 -57.54
C GLN A 966 -13.53 33.23 -56.62
N ALA A 967 -13.97 34.10 -55.73
CA ALA A 967 -13.32 35.05 -54.90
C ALA A 967 -12.35 34.45 -53.88
N ALA A 968 -11.33 35.21 -53.51
CA ALA A 968 -10.40 34.98 -52.49
C ALA A 968 -11.04 35.00 -51.07
N PRO A 969 -10.77 34.08 -50.17
CA PRO A 969 -11.02 34.25 -48.73
C PRO A 969 -9.78 34.79 -48.03
N ALA A 970 -10.05 35.53 -46.95
CA ALA A 970 -9.11 36.22 -46.07
C ALA A 970 -8.08 35.30 -45.39
N PRO A 971 -6.94 35.85 -44.95
CA PRO A 971 -5.86 35.05 -44.38
C PRO A 971 -6.24 34.48 -42.98
N ALA A 972 -5.99 33.19 -42.80
CA ALA A 972 -6.12 32.50 -41.52
C ALA A 972 -5.01 32.90 -40.56
N PRO A 973 -5.28 32.92 -39.23
CA PRO A 973 -4.30 33.29 -38.23
C PRO A 973 -3.20 32.22 -38.10
N ALA A 974 -1.99 32.67 -37.76
CA ALA A 974 -0.81 31.87 -37.61
C ALA A 974 -0.96 30.73 -36.56
N PRO A 975 -0.44 29.54 -36.80
CA PRO A 975 -0.50 28.47 -35.83
C PRO A 975 0.44 28.74 -34.65
N ALA A 976 -0.10 28.44 -33.43
CA ALA A 976 0.64 28.49 -32.17
C ALA A 976 1.85 27.54 -32.21
N PRO A 977 2.92 27.80 -31.43
CA PRO A 977 4.11 26.99 -31.42
C PRO A 977 3.81 25.61 -30.86
N GLN A 978 4.11 24.56 -31.60
CA GLN A 978 4.05 23.18 -31.13
C GLN A 978 5.19 22.90 -30.15
N GLU A 979 4.86 22.45 -28.92
CA GLU A 979 5.82 21.98 -27.93
C GLU A 979 6.56 20.76 -28.44
N LYS A 980 7.85 20.72 -28.13
CA LYS A 980 8.74 19.61 -28.48
C LYS A 980 8.33 18.32 -27.74
N PRO A 981 8.26 17.18 -28.40
CA PRO A 981 8.01 15.91 -27.74
C PRO A 981 9.23 15.50 -26.88
N LEU A 982 8.94 15.12 -25.65
CA LEU A 982 9.91 14.56 -24.69
C LEU A 982 10.66 13.37 -25.29
N THR A 983 11.95 13.26 -24.98
CA THR A 983 12.79 12.13 -25.39
C THR A 983 12.30 10.80 -24.81
N PRO A 984 12.61 9.67 -25.42
CA PRO A 984 12.25 8.34 -24.91
C PRO A 984 12.75 8.10 -23.48
N GLU A 985 13.89 8.66 -23.10
CA GLU A 985 14.44 8.60 -21.74
C GLU A 985 13.65 9.42 -20.73
N GLU A 986 13.22 10.63 -21.10
CA GLU A 986 12.38 11.47 -20.24
C GLU A 986 10.99 10.86 -20.04
N LYS A 987 10.45 10.22 -21.07
CA LYS A 987 9.19 9.46 -20.99
C LYS A 987 9.34 8.22 -20.11
N ALA A 988 10.47 7.51 -20.17
CA ALA A 988 10.77 6.36 -19.33
C ALA A 988 10.95 6.78 -17.85
N LYS A 989 11.66 7.89 -17.58
CA LYS A 989 11.82 8.43 -16.22
C LYS A 989 10.51 8.90 -15.60
N LYS A 990 9.68 9.60 -16.38
CA LYS A 990 8.37 10.06 -15.90
C LYS A 990 7.47 8.88 -15.56
N LYS A 991 7.53 7.81 -16.34
CA LYS A 991 6.75 6.59 -16.12
C LYS A 991 7.20 5.75 -14.95
N LEU A 992 8.50 5.62 -14.76
CA LEU A 992 9.02 4.92 -13.58
C LEU A 992 8.56 5.63 -12.30
N ASN A 993 8.56 6.96 -12.31
CA ASN A 993 8.04 7.75 -11.19
C ASN A 993 6.51 7.69 -11.02
N GLU A 994 5.75 7.44 -12.08
CA GLU A 994 4.29 7.28 -12.01
C GLU A 994 3.89 5.86 -11.60
N LEU A 995 4.63 4.84 -12.02
CA LEU A 995 4.43 3.44 -11.60
C LEU A 995 4.80 3.21 -10.13
N LEU A 996 5.65 4.06 -9.56
CA LEU A 996 6.11 3.95 -8.17
C LEU A 996 5.33 4.84 -7.18
N LYS A 997 4.28 5.53 -7.65
CA LYS A 997 3.37 6.32 -6.80
C LYS A 997 2.14 5.55 -6.28
N PHE A 998 2.13 4.24 -6.43
CA PHE A 998 1.13 3.34 -5.84
C PHE A 998 1.61 2.72 -4.53
#